data_c288f7d1524caefeaa1ad1d729d1d36c
#
_entry.id   c288f7d1524caefeaa1ad1d729d1d36c
#
_cell.length_a   1.000
_cell.length_b   1.000
_cell.length_c   1.000
_cell.angle_alpha   90.00
_cell.angle_beta   90.00
_cell.angle_gamma   90.00
#
_symmetry.space_group_name_H-M   'P 1'
#
loop_
_entity.id
_entity.type
_entity.pdbx_description
1 polymer ?
#
loop_
_entity_poly.entity_id
_entity_poly.type
_entity_poly.pdbx_seq_one_letter_code
_entity_poly.pdbx_strand_id
1 'polypeptide(L)'
;MRDERRVPLYARLPEIYRTKDAELPAPFQLRAYLALVEQAFGHIHRNVEELYHDLFIETCADWVVPYIGDLLGTSHLSGDPWTLRADVADTIALRRRKGTLGAIELLAYNLTRWGAHCVELRENLVWNQHLNHQRPDEGGLPPYGLPTVKRQTVMRGGTVTLRDPAMLALRGTPFDPFAYTADVKPPTPGGVRYNLPNLAIFLWRLAAYRVAVSRPVFVDFGAVGPVVAVRFNVNPLTRPDVPPAAQRERQPVRLFNTHRFDLFNAKREGTDKLDLSRVTFDLSLIDEVPGPVLLERLTEGAPAGAPEKYLSVETYDEASATLQRLDISDVGLQLHLPETSFAGEEWPVAQLPALAWKVRGANLCAWEAGLRPPLANKEIVVDPVRGRVLFGVNTQARADALRDQLLVTYTYGAPGPVGSHPVPRPAPSGLFAASASGPNFRRVLLRQNPAGLHDALQNVHLNPAPVVVEIADSFTHALDLGHPSLVEETSDEGVVGGPRSLMLNGPLLIRAASNQRPILKLQRPLRFRPAKVVATPPTDAAQQAELDGRVSNLTVRLEGLHVVRGENFPAGEPLIARAAVGRLEIINCTLDPEGFIPFGPSPPSPPARRPVRRAMNLREPYGFSAPAEEEVFKETPEVVVHRSITGPLHIDRGYTLALTDSVVDAGQGVGNDAAAFAVSGAGNPSSDWGPPTTVSGVTVFGRTRVESITGRGAIFVHALEARDVQKGCLKYCYFSGERKPLPATGPADRLPQNHACVRGSAQPAEESAVLRFTSEIPGEPGYAQLAAATDFRVRERGPADDQMGAYGFLLEAHKWRNLQIRFREFMPVGVRALLIPVT
;
A
#
# COMPACT_ATOMS: atom_id res chain seq x y z
N MET A 1 12.42 -29.45 -12.37
CA MET A 1 12.96 -30.77 -11.96
C MET A 1 12.25 -31.99 -12.59
N ARG A 2 11.14 -31.80 -13.33
CA ARG A 2 10.41 -32.91 -14.00
C ARG A 2 10.75 -33.11 -15.49
N ASP A 3 11.34 -32.12 -16.14
CA ASP A 3 11.71 -32.17 -17.58
C ASP A 3 12.97 -33.05 -17.87
N GLU A 4 13.78 -33.34 -16.88
CA GLU A 4 15.03 -34.11 -17.04
C GLU A 4 14.84 -35.62 -17.30
N ARG A 5 13.61 -36.13 -17.12
CA ARG A 5 13.32 -37.56 -17.35
C ARG A 5 12.81 -37.88 -18.75
N ARG A 6 12.60 -36.90 -19.62
CA ARG A 6 12.09 -37.14 -20.95
C ARG A 6 13.22 -37.29 -21.95
N VAL A 7 13.28 -38.46 -22.57
CA VAL A 7 14.20 -38.67 -23.67
C VAL A 7 13.63 -37.91 -24.90
N PRO A 8 14.36 -36.93 -25.43
CA PRO A 8 13.93 -36.16 -26.61
C PRO A 8 13.54 -37.09 -27.77
N LEU A 9 12.51 -36.72 -28.54
CA LEU A 9 12.08 -37.46 -29.72
C LEU A 9 13.25 -37.70 -30.68
N TYR A 10 14.08 -36.70 -30.88
CA TYR A 10 15.29 -36.79 -31.69
C TYR A 10 16.25 -37.90 -31.20
N ALA A 11 16.40 -38.06 -29.92
CA ALA A 11 17.28 -39.10 -29.32
C ALA A 11 16.71 -40.53 -29.46
N ARG A 12 15.38 -40.65 -29.71
CA ARG A 12 14.70 -41.91 -29.99
C ARG A 12 14.81 -42.38 -31.41
N LEU A 13 15.27 -41.53 -32.34
CA LEU A 13 15.50 -41.90 -33.72
C LEU A 13 16.69 -42.83 -33.84
N PRO A 14 16.65 -43.80 -34.78
CA PRO A 14 17.81 -44.56 -35.13
C PRO A 14 19.01 -43.69 -35.51
N GLU A 15 20.18 -44.13 -35.19
CA GLU A 15 21.43 -43.36 -35.29
C GLU A 15 21.69 -42.86 -36.73
N ILE A 16 21.32 -43.64 -37.75
CA ILE A 16 21.47 -43.27 -39.14
C ILE A 16 20.77 -41.94 -39.51
N TYR A 17 19.58 -41.67 -38.92
CA TYR A 17 18.87 -40.40 -39.19
C TYR A 17 19.53 -39.23 -38.48
N ARG A 18 20.09 -39.46 -37.28
CA ARG A 18 20.81 -38.43 -36.54
C ARG A 18 22.13 -38.07 -37.24
N THR A 19 22.84 -39.07 -37.72
CA THR A 19 24.08 -38.87 -38.48
C THR A 19 23.81 -38.10 -39.76
N LYS A 20 22.81 -38.50 -40.54
CA LYS A 20 22.44 -37.82 -41.78
C LYS A 20 21.97 -36.37 -41.53
N ASP A 21 21.22 -36.11 -40.46
CA ASP A 21 20.82 -34.76 -40.07
C ASP A 21 22.01 -33.87 -39.73
N ALA A 22 23.03 -34.43 -39.13
CA ALA A 22 24.26 -33.73 -38.80
C ALA A 22 25.16 -33.46 -40.00
N GLU A 23 25.07 -34.26 -41.06
CA GLU A 23 25.84 -34.13 -42.30
C GLU A 23 25.21 -33.18 -43.35
N LEU A 24 24.02 -32.70 -43.11
CA LEU A 24 23.35 -31.76 -44.03
C LEU A 24 24.10 -30.39 -44.10
N PRO A 25 24.01 -29.69 -45.23
CA PRO A 25 24.61 -28.35 -45.38
C PRO A 25 24.12 -27.33 -44.33
N ALA A 26 22.88 -27.51 -43.86
CA ALA A 26 22.35 -26.84 -42.68
C ALA A 26 22.04 -27.93 -41.61
N PRO A 27 22.94 -28.20 -40.68
CA PRO A 27 22.85 -29.35 -39.77
C PRO A 27 21.69 -29.17 -38.77
N PHE A 28 21.16 -30.30 -38.28
CA PHE A 28 20.15 -30.39 -37.22
C PHE A 28 18.76 -29.82 -37.57
N GLN A 29 18.37 -29.77 -38.84
CA GLN A 29 17.01 -29.34 -39.25
C GLN A 29 15.93 -30.32 -38.77
N LEU A 30 16.15 -31.63 -38.86
CA LEU A 30 15.23 -32.63 -38.32
C LEU A 30 15.12 -32.55 -36.79
N ARG A 31 16.22 -32.24 -36.12
CA ARG A 31 16.23 -31.99 -34.65
C ARG A 31 15.37 -30.79 -34.32
N ALA A 32 15.49 -29.67 -35.04
CA ALA A 32 14.69 -28.48 -34.85
C ALA A 32 13.20 -28.72 -35.09
N TYR A 33 12.86 -29.43 -36.17
CA TYR A 33 11.48 -29.83 -36.46
C TYR A 33 10.87 -30.70 -35.33
N LEU A 34 11.59 -31.75 -34.90
CA LEU A 34 11.13 -32.62 -33.85
C LEU A 34 11.01 -31.89 -32.50
N ALA A 35 11.85 -30.88 -32.23
CA ALA A 35 11.71 -30.04 -31.06
C ALA A 35 10.40 -29.24 -31.03
N LEU A 36 9.93 -28.74 -32.17
CA LEU A 36 8.62 -28.10 -32.30
C LEU A 36 7.47 -29.08 -32.04
N VAL A 37 7.56 -30.29 -32.61
CA VAL A 37 6.60 -31.36 -32.34
C VAL A 37 6.60 -31.72 -30.85
N GLU A 38 7.77 -31.82 -30.26
CA GLU A 38 7.96 -32.14 -28.84
C GLU A 38 7.36 -31.06 -27.93
N GLN A 39 7.44 -29.80 -28.32
CA GLN A 39 6.80 -28.69 -27.61
C GLN A 39 5.27 -28.86 -27.56
N ALA A 40 4.64 -29.25 -28.68
CA ALA A 40 3.21 -29.52 -28.74
C ALA A 40 2.80 -30.72 -27.87
N PHE A 41 3.54 -31.82 -27.92
CA PHE A 41 3.35 -32.97 -27.02
C PHE A 41 3.60 -32.60 -25.56
N GLY A 42 4.54 -31.68 -25.28
CA GLY A 42 4.83 -31.18 -23.95
C GLY A 42 3.63 -30.50 -23.29
N HIS A 43 2.79 -29.82 -24.05
CA HIS A 43 1.52 -29.26 -23.54
C HIS A 43 0.53 -30.35 -23.14
N ILE A 44 0.34 -31.37 -23.98
CA ILE A 44 -0.56 -32.49 -23.68
C ILE A 44 -0.10 -33.24 -22.44
N HIS A 45 1.19 -33.52 -22.35
CA HIS A 45 1.77 -34.19 -21.18
C HIS A 45 1.61 -33.40 -19.90
N ARG A 46 1.83 -32.09 -19.95
CA ARG A 46 1.61 -31.21 -18.78
C ARG A 46 0.18 -31.27 -18.32
N ASN A 47 -0.79 -31.16 -19.24
CA ASN A 47 -2.20 -31.28 -18.90
C ASN A 47 -2.53 -32.61 -18.22
N VAL A 48 -1.95 -33.71 -18.69
CA VAL A 48 -2.15 -35.04 -18.07
C VAL A 48 -1.53 -35.13 -16.68
N GLU A 49 -0.35 -34.50 -16.48
CA GLU A 49 0.30 -34.46 -15.15
C GLU A 49 -0.45 -33.51 -14.20
N GLU A 50 -1.00 -32.40 -14.71
CA GLU A 50 -1.78 -31.45 -13.96
C GLU A 50 -3.12 -32.00 -13.50
N LEU A 51 -3.73 -32.97 -14.23
CA LEU A 51 -4.99 -33.62 -13.83
C LEU A 51 -4.94 -34.17 -12.41
N TYR A 52 -3.80 -34.72 -11.97
CA TYR A 52 -3.67 -35.21 -10.59
C TYR A 52 -3.70 -34.08 -9.57
N HIS A 53 -3.08 -32.95 -9.90
CA HIS A 53 -3.09 -31.76 -9.05
C HIS A 53 -4.46 -31.09 -9.01
N ASP A 54 -5.22 -31.18 -10.10
CA ASP A 54 -6.54 -30.62 -10.22
C ASP A 54 -7.62 -31.38 -9.41
N LEU A 55 -7.29 -32.57 -8.89
CA LEU A 55 -8.16 -33.28 -7.95
C LEU A 55 -8.17 -32.67 -6.53
N PHE A 56 -7.21 -31.83 -6.18
CA PHE A 56 -7.06 -31.28 -4.85
C PHE A 56 -7.23 -29.76 -4.85
N ILE A 57 -8.10 -29.26 -3.97
CA ILE A 57 -8.42 -27.84 -3.88
C ILE A 57 -7.20 -26.93 -3.61
N GLU A 58 -6.15 -27.49 -2.93
CA GLU A 58 -4.93 -26.75 -2.61
C GLU A 58 -4.01 -26.55 -3.82
N THR A 59 -4.07 -27.46 -4.81
CA THR A 59 -3.11 -27.50 -5.92
C THR A 59 -3.75 -27.36 -7.29
N CYS A 60 -5.07 -27.44 -7.40
CA CYS A 60 -5.80 -27.34 -8.66
C CYS A 60 -5.59 -25.99 -9.36
N ALA A 61 -5.75 -25.95 -10.66
CA ALA A 61 -5.82 -24.73 -11.42
C ALA A 61 -7.08 -23.91 -11.03
N ASP A 62 -7.01 -22.57 -11.16
CA ASP A 62 -8.11 -21.69 -10.71
C ASP A 62 -9.44 -21.98 -11.40
N TRP A 63 -9.42 -22.40 -12.67
CA TRP A 63 -10.62 -22.74 -13.42
C TRP A 63 -11.32 -24.03 -12.91
N VAL A 64 -10.63 -24.89 -12.15
CA VAL A 64 -11.15 -26.12 -11.57
C VAL A 64 -11.92 -25.86 -10.27
N VAL A 65 -11.61 -24.79 -9.55
CA VAL A 65 -12.20 -24.45 -8.26
C VAL A 65 -13.74 -24.48 -8.27
N PRO A 66 -14.45 -23.90 -9.27
CA PRO A 66 -15.90 -23.98 -9.33
C PRO A 66 -16.43 -25.42 -9.45
N TYR A 67 -15.75 -26.31 -10.18
CA TYR A 67 -16.17 -27.70 -10.33
C TYR A 67 -16.05 -28.49 -9.02
N ILE A 68 -14.96 -28.27 -8.27
CA ILE A 68 -14.84 -28.84 -6.92
C ILE A 68 -15.95 -28.27 -6.02
N GLY A 69 -16.23 -26.98 -6.14
CA GLY A 69 -17.31 -26.30 -5.45
C GLY A 69 -18.68 -26.92 -5.73
N ASP A 70 -18.99 -27.26 -6.98
CA ASP A 70 -20.23 -27.95 -7.37
C ASP A 70 -20.36 -29.31 -6.71
N LEU A 71 -19.28 -30.10 -6.63
CA LEU A 71 -19.29 -31.39 -5.93
C LEU A 71 -19.60 -31.24 -4.44
N LEU A 72 -19.19 -30.11 -3.84
CA LEU A 72 -19.52 -29.80 -2.45
C LEU A 72 -20.87 -29.08 -2.30
N GLY A 73 -21.53 -28.74 -3.40
CA GLY A 73 -22.79 -27.99 -3.42
C GLY A 73 -22.64 -26.53 -2.96
N THR A 74 -21.52 -25.87 -3.30
CA THR A 74 -21.33 -24.44 -3.02
C THR A 74 -22.05 -23.59 -4.06
N SER A 75 -22.47 -22.38 -3.68
CA SER A 75 -23.00 -21.40 -4.64
C SER A 75 -21.90 -20.87 -5.54
N HIS A 76 -22.20 -20.64 -6.82
CA HIS A 76 -21.28 -19.94 -7.70
C HIS A 76 -21.10 -18.49 -7.24
N LEU A 77 -19.86 -18.09 -7.09
CA LEU A 77 -19.46 -16.76 -6.66
C LEU A 77 -18.61 -16.13 -7.78
N SER A 78 -18.50 -14.81 -7.75
CA SER A 78 -17.66 -14.05 -8.67
C SER A 78 -16.53 -13.35 -7.91
N GLY A 79 -15.37 -13.20 -8.53
CA GLY A 79 -14.27 -12.41 -7.95
C GLY A 79 -12.91 -13.08 -8.00
N ASP A 80 -12.07 -12.82 -7.03
CA ASP A 80 -10.71 -13.32 -6.95
C ASP A 80 -10.67 -14.86 -6.76
N PRO A 81 -9.99 -15.61 -7.64
CA PRO A 81 -9.86 -17.06 -7.55
C PRO A 81 -9.34 -17.55 -6.19
N TRP A 82 -8.47 -16.77 -5.55
CA TRP A 82 -7.94 -17.13 -4.23
C TRP A 82 -9.02 -17.16 -3.14
N THR A 83 -9.89 -16.16 -3.08
CA THR A 83 -10.98 -16.13 -2.09
C THR A 83 -12.01 -17.20 -2.38
N LEU A 84 -12.29 -17.49 -3.65
CA LEU A 84 -13.18 -18.60 -4.04
C LEU A 84 -12.60 -19.94 -3.63
N ARG A 85 -11.30 -20.16 -3.78
CA ARG A 85 -10.61 -21.39 -3.35
C ARG A 85 -10.70 -21.58 -1.84
N ALA A 86 -10.50 -20.53 -1.05
CA ALA A 86 -10.59 -20.59 0.41
C ALA A 86 -12.02 -20.94 0.89
N ASP A 87 -13.05 -20.37 0.26
CA ASP A 87 -14.45 -20.70 0.55
C ASP A 87 -14.78 -22.17 0.26
N VAL A 88 -14.34 -22.69 -0.89
CA VAL A 88 -14.54 -24.10 -1.28
C VAL A 88 -13.77 -25.03 -0.34
N ALA A 89 -12.51 -24.72 0.01
CA ALA A 89 -11.69 -25.55 0.89
C ALA A 89 -12.33 -25.71 2.28
N ASP A 90 -12.88 -24.63 2.83
CA ASP A 90 -13.45 -24.63 4.18
C ASP A 90 -14.94 -24.96 4.23
N THR A 91 -15.60 -25.25 3.09
CA THR A 91 -17.06 -25.44 2.99
C THR A 91 -17.58 -26.46 4.01
N ILE A 92 -16.95 -27.62 4.15
CA ILE A 92 -17.39 -28.67 5.07
C ILE A 92 -17.25 -28.23 6.52
N ALA A 93 -16.09 -27.60 6.87
CA ALA A 93 -15.81 -27.12 8.21
C ALA A 93 -16.79 -26.03 8.64
N LEU A 94 -17.07 -25.09 7.73
CA LEU A 94 -18.04 -23.99 7.94
C LEU A 94 -19.46 -24.51 8.07
N ARG A 95 -19.90 -25.46 7.22
CA ARG A 95 -21.25 -26.04 7.29
C ARG A 95 -21.52 -26.83 8.57
N ARG A 96 -20.52 -27.52 9.09
CA ARG A 96 -20.61 -28.21 10.40
C ARG A 96 -20.83 -27.24 11.56
N ARG A 97 -20.46 -25.97 11.41
CA ARG A 97 -20.54 -24.92 12.43
C ARG A 97 -21.48 -23.79 12.01
N LYS A 98 -22.38 -24.09 11.08
CA LYS A 98 -23.39 -23.16 10.57
C LYS A 98 -24.19 -22.53 11.71
N GLY A 99 -24.33 -21.20 11.68
CA GLY A 99 -25.05 -20.43 12.71
C GLY A 99 -24.21 -20.01 13.91
N THR A 100 -22.91 -20.37 13.98
CA THR A 100 -22.02 -19.84 15.02
C THR A 100 -21.32 -18.56 14.55
N LEU A 101 -21.10 -17.61 15.47
CA LEU A 101 -20.50 -16.31 15.15
C LEU A 101 -19.08 -16.45 14.57
N GLY A 102 -18.28 -17.33 15.15
CA GLY A 102 -16.91 -17.58 14.66
C GLY A 102 -16.87 -18.18 13.25
N ALA A 103 -17.85 -19.03 12.88
CA ALA A 103 -17.95 -19.50 11.50
C ALA A 103 -18.32 -18.38 10.51
N ILE A 104 -19.12 -17.42 10.94
CA ILE A 104 -19.48 -16.24 10.13
C ILE A 104 -18.28 -15.32 9.94
N GLU A 105 -17.46 -15.11 10.97
CA GLU A 105 -16.21 -14.32 10.86
C GLU A 105 -15.20 -14.97 9.91
N LEU A 106 -14.99 -16.28 10.02
CA LEU A 106 -14.10 -17.01 9.12
C LEU A 106 -14.62 -16.99 7.68
N LEU A 107 -15.93 -17.20 7.46
CA LEU A 107 -16.56 -17.10 6.16
C LEU A 107 -16.34 -15.71 5.55
N ALA A 108 -16.53 -14.64 6.33
CA ALA A 108 -16.29 -13.28 5.90
C ALA A 108 -14.83 -13.08 5.46
N TYR A 109 -13.89 -13.58 6.23
CA TYR A 109 -12.47 -13.50 5.90
C TYR A 109 -12.12 -14.30 4.63
N ASN A 110 -12.60 -15.54 4.50
CA ASN A 110 -12.35 -16.38 3.33
C ASN A 110 -12.82 -15.73 2.02
N LEU A 111 -13.97 -15.04 2.06
CA LEU A 111 -14.55 -14.39 0.90
C LEU A 111 -13.94 -13.02 0.57
N THR A 112 -13.36 -12.33 1.54
CA THR A 112 -13.02 -10.91 1.36
C THR A 112 -11.59 -10.56 1.71
N ARG A 113 -10.92 -11.34 2.55
CA ARG A 113 -9.68 -11.00 3.24
C ARG A 113 -9.82 -9.80 4.17
N TRP A 114 -11.02 -9.35 4.46
CA TRP A 114 -11.29 -8.30 5.43
C TRP A 114 -11.34 -8.86 6.85
N GLY A 115 -10.88 -8.08 7.81
CA GLY A 115 -11.16 -8.37 9.22
C GLY A 115 -12.68 -8.33 9.46
N ALA A 116 -13.17 -9.25 10.27
CA ALA A 116 -14.58 -9.32 10.60
C ALA A 116 -14.76 -9.51 12.11
N HIS A 117 -15.81 -8.90 12.66
CA HIS A 117 -16.28 -9.14 14.03
C HIS A 117 -17.80 -9.19 14.08
N CYS A 118 -18.35 -10.26 14.65
CA CYS A 118 -19.77 -10.51 14.72
C CYS A 118 -20.33 -10.17 16.11
N VAL A 119 -21.43 -9.44 16.12
CA VAL A 119 -22.08 -9.00 17.36
C VAL A 119 -23.58 -9.30 17.29
N GLU A 120 -24.08 -10.09 18.23
CA GLU A 120 -25.51 -10.22 18.44
C GLU A 120 -26.02 -8.95 19.16
N LEU A 121 -26.67 -8.04 18.41
CA LEU A 121 -27.08 -6.75 18.97
C LEU A 121 -28.14 -6.83 20.06
N ARG A 122 -28.78 -8.00 20.21
CA ARG A 122 -29.65 -8.29 21.36
C ARG A 122 -28.93 -8.18 22.71
N GLU A 123 -27.63 -8.48 22.75
CA GLU A 123 -26.80 -8.37 23.95
C GLU A 123 -26.54 -6.94 24.37
N ASN A 124 -26.63 -6.00 23.44
CA ASN A 124 -26.50 -4.56 23.71
C ASN A 124 -27.85 -3.89 24.05
N LEU A 125 -28.96 -4.62 24.17
CA LEU A 125 -30.25 -4.03 24.51
C LEU A 125 -30.40 -3.85 26.01
N VAL A 126 -31.05 -2.76 26.40
CA VAL A 126 -31.47 -2.52 27.78
C VAL A 126 -32.55 -3.55 28.17
N TRP A 127 -32.40 -4.13 29.35
CA TRP A 127 -33.30 -5.12 29.91
C TRP A 127 -34.04 -4.53 31.10
N ASN A 128 -35.34 -4.81 31.20
CA ASN A 128 -36.07 -4.66 32.43
C ASN A 128 -35.76 -5.87 33.33
N GLN A 129 -35.23 -5.63 34.51
CA GLN A 129 -34.82 -6.70 35.41
C GLN A 129 -35.91 -6.95 36.46
N HIS A 130 -36.17 -8.20 36.73
CA HIS A 130 -36.99 -8.58 37.89
C HIS A 130 -36.14 -8.51 39.17
N LEU A 131 -36.68 -7.95 40.22
CA LEU A 131 -35.94 -7.74 41.49
C LEU A 131 -35.35 -9.03 42.07
N ASN A 132 -36.00 -10.17 41.88
CA ASN A 132 -35.50 -11.47 42.34
C ASN A 132 -34.52 -12.15 41.39
N HIS A 133 -34.34 -11.61 40.17
CA HIS A 133 -33.45 -12.15 39.15
C HIS A 133 -32.61 -11.03 38.53
N GLN A 134 -31.92 -10.31 39.37
CA GLN A 134 -31.09 -9.21 38.95
C GLN A 134 -29.88 -9.73 38.15
N ARG A 135 -29.68 -9.18 36.98
CA ARG A 135 -28.45 -9.38 36.21
C ARG A 135 -27.39 -8.45 36.77
N PRO A 136 -26.22 -8.95 37.19
CA PRO A 136 -25.15 -8.08 37.64
C PRO A 136 -24.79 -7.08 36.55
N ASP A 137 -24.77 -5.80 36.85
CA ASP A 137 -24.30 -4.75 35.98
C ASP A 137 -22.83 -4.50 36.28
N GLU A 138 -21.97 -5.31 35.72
CA GLU A 138 -20.54 -5.28 35.96
C GLU A 138 -19.79 -4.41 34.91
N GLY A 139 -20.51 -3.57 34.17
CA GLY A 139 -19.91 -2.65 33.19
C GLY A 139 -19.22 -3.37 32.04
N GLY A 140 -19.71 -4.56 31.64
CA GLY A 140 -19.14 -5.37 30.61
C GLY A 140 -17.90 -6.17 31.02
N LEU A 141 -17.57 -6.22 32.31
CA LEU A 141 -16.50 -7.07 32.84
C LEU A 141 -17.02 -8.51 33.05
N PRO A 142 -16.15 -9.54 32.92
CA PRO A 142 -16.55 -10.91 33.21
C PRO A 142 -17.00 -11.06 34.68
N PRO A 143 -17.88 -12.05 35.00
CA PRO A 143 -18.39 -12.27 36.35
C PRO A 143 -17.25 -12.40 37.35
N TYR A 144 -17.49 -11.82 38.53
CA TYR A 144 -16.57 -11.85 39.63
C TYR A 144 -16.16 -13.29 39.98
N GLY A 145 -14.89 -13.59 40.07
CA GLY A 145 -14.37 -14.88 40.48
C GLY A 145 -13.92 -15.84 39.39
N LEU A 146 -13.94 -15.45 38.12
CA LEU A 146 -13.36 -16.23 37.02
C LEU A 146 -12.09 -15.55 36.47
N PRO A 147 -10.95 -15.65 37.16
CA PRO A 147 -9.71 -14.98 36.76
C PRO A 147 -9.11 -15.56 35.47
N THR A 148 -9.61 -16.71 35.01
CA THR A 148 -9.16 -17.40 33.80
C THR A 148 -10.01 -17.09 32.56
N VAL A 149 -11.19 -16.51 32.73
CA VAL A 149 -11.92 -16.00 31.56
C VAL A 149 -11.21 -14.76 31.09
N LYS A 150 -10.63 -14.90 29.93
CA LYS A 150 -9.80 -13.88 29.27
C LYS A 150 -10.37 -12.48 29.51
N ARG A 151 -9.62 -11.62 30.17
CA ARG A 151 -9.93 -10.17 30.42
C ARG A 151 -10.36 -9.42 29.14
N GLN A 152 -10.42 -10.09 28.02
CA GLN A 152 -10.67 -9.59 26.68
C GLN A 152 -12.13 -9.77 26.25
N THR A 153 -12.91 -10.61 26.95
CA THR A 153 -14.31 -10.81 26.61
C THR A 153 -15.13 -9.78 27.39
N VAL A 154 -15.41 -8.68 26.73
CA VAL A 154 -16.27 -7.64 27.30
C VAL A 154 -17.69 -8.13 27.26
N MET A 155 -18.35 -8.25 28.42
CA MET A 155 -19.78 -8.55 28.48
C MET A 155 -20.58 -7.32 28.03
N ARG A 156 -21.52 -7.55 27.11
CA ARG A 156 -22.36 -6.50 26.56
C ARG A 156 -23.58 -6.22 27.43
N GLY A 157 -24.18 -5.04 27.27
CA GLY A 157 -25.39 -4.63 27.97
C GLY A 157 -25.14 -3.91 29.29
N GLY A 158 -23.91 -3.49 29.56
CA GLY A 158 -23.58 -2.69 30.76
C GLY A 158 -23.97 -1.23 30.64
N THR A 159 -24.06 -0.53 31.76
CA THR A 159 -24.24 0.93 31.79
C THR A 159 -22.97 1.69 31.43
N VAL A 160 -23.10 2.87 30.87
CA VAL A 160 -21.98 3.74 30.51
C VAL A 160 -21.30 4.21 31.79
N THR A 161 -20.01 3.89 31.97
CA THR A 161 -19.18 4.42 33.05
C THR A 161 -18.24 5.52 32.54
N LEU A 162 -18.25 6.67 33.23
CA LEU A 162 -17.36 7.79 32.93
C LEU A 162 -16.03 7.69 33.68
N ARG A 163 -15.85 6.70 34.54
CA ARG A 163 -14.64 6.52 35.34
C ARG A 163 -13.54 5.76 34.63
N ASP A 164 -13.88 4.99 33.62
CA ASP A 164 -12.94 4.20 32.87
C ASP A 164 -12.86 4.73 31.41
N PRO A 165 -11.85 5.51 31.08
CA PRO A 165 -11.69 6.07 29.75
C PRO A 165 -11.45 4.98 28.67
N ALA A 166 -10.84 3.84 29.03
CA ALA A 166 -10.59 2.76 28.09
C ALA A 166 -11.88 2.03 27.70
N MET A 167 -12.83 1.88 28.64
CA MET A 167 -14.16 1.38 28.34
C MET A 167 -14.98 2.39 27.55
N LEU A 168 -14.90 3.66 27.90
CA LEU A 168 -15.65 4.71 27.23
C LEU A 168 -15.21 4.87 25.76
N ALA A 169 -13.94 4.68 25.46
CA ALA A 169 -13.39 4.70 24.11
C ALA A 169 -13.97 3.62 23.19
N LEU A 170 -14.51 2.53 23.75
CA LEU A 170 -15.16 1.48 22.98
C LEU A 170 -16.57 1.84 22.51
N ARG A 171 -17.15 2.93 23.02
CA ARG A 171 -18.50 3.36 22.64
C ARG A 171 -18.63 3.61 21.14
N GLY A 172 -19.63 3.01 20.52
CA GLY A 172 -19.87 3.13 19.09
C GLY A 172 -18.95 2.29 18.20
N THR A 173 -17.94 1.62 18.77
CA THR A 173 -17.07 0.68 18.06
C THR A 173 -17.73 -0.71 17.95
N PRO A 174 -17.16 -1.64 17.15
CA PRO A 174 -17.62 -3.03 17.12
C PRO A 174 -17.53 -3.75 18.47
N PHE A 175 -16.69 -3.27 19.38
CA PHE A 175 -16.47 -3.83 20.71
C PHE A 175 -17.19 -3.05 21.81
N ASP A 176 -18.23 -2.31 21.46
CA ASP A 176 -19.03 -1.51 22.38
C ASP A 176 -19.72 -2.41 23.43
N PRO A 177 -19.41 -2.24 24.73
CA PRO A 177 -20.01 -3.04 25.79
C PRO A 177 -21.32 -2.48 26.33
N PHE A 178 -21.74 -1.30 25.89
CA PHE A 178 -22.83 -0.57 26.54
C PHE A 178 -24.23 -0.97 26.06
N ALA A 179 -25.23 -0.67 26.88
CA ALA A 179 -26.60 -0.93 26.58
C ALA A 179 -27.27 0.22 25.82
N TYR A 180 -28.16 -0.15 24.88
CA TYR A 180 -28.92 0.76 24.05
C TYR A 180 -30.41 0.40 24.08
N THR A 181 -31.25 1.37 23.78
CA THR A 181 -32.67 1.13 23.58
C THR A 181 -32.90 0.48 22.21
N ALA A 182 -33.97 -0.32 22.09
CA ALA A 182 -34.34 -0.93 20.82
C ALA A 182 -34.75 0.13 19.79
N ASP A 183 -34.25 0.05 18.58
CA ASP A 183 -34.65 0.90 17.47
C ASP A 183 -35.97 0.39 16.87
N VAL A 184 -37.06 1.09 17.19
CA VAL A 184 -38.40 0.73 16.72
C VAL A 184 -38.69 1.29 15.33
N LYS A 185 -38.28 2.54 15.09
CA LYS A 185 -38.44 3.21 13.80
C LYS A 185 -37.15 3.93 13.44
N PRO A 186 -36.51 3.58 12.31
CA PRO A 186 -35.29 4.26 11.92
C PRO A 186 -35.57 5.68 11.48
N PRO A 187 -34.73 6.66 11.87
CA PRO A 187 -34.82 8.03 11.38
C PRO A 187 -34.48 8.11 9.87
N THR A 188 -33.73 7.14 9.36
CA THR A 188 -33.34 7.00 7.95
C THR A 188 -33.59 5.57 7.47
N PRO A 189 -33.90 5.35 6.18
CA PRO A 189 -34.03 4.00 5.62
C PRO A 189 -32.77 3.18 5.87
N GLY A 190 -32.91 1.99 6.46
CA GLY A 190 -31.81 1.10 6.82
C GLY A 190 -31.16 1.37 8.19
N GLY A 191 -31.61 2.38 8.94
CA GLY A 191 -31.00 2.80 10.21
C GLY A 191 -31.34 1.99 11.46
N VAL A 192 -32.10 0.87 11.37
CA VAL A 192 -32.36 0.00 12.52
C VAL A 192 -31.11 -0.82 12.82
N ARG A 193 -30.42 -0.46 13.91
CA ARG A 193 -29.21 -1.16 14.35
C ARG A 193 -29.51 -2.07 15.53
N TYR A 194 -29.96 -1.53 16.65
CA TYR A 194 -30.19 -2.26 17.89
C TYR A 194 -31.60 -2.87 17.93
N ASN A 195 -31.71 -4.19 17.68
CA ASN A 195 -32.97 -4.92 17.74
C ASN A 195 -32.70 -6.42 17.98
N LEU A 196 -33.69 -7.15 18.47
CA LEU A 196 -33.59 -8.58 18.80
C LEU A 196 -33.07 -9.47 17.65
N PRO A 197 -33.57 -9.35 16.39
CA PRO A 197 -33.18 -10.23 15.30
C PRO A 197 -31.87 -9.79 14.63
N ASN A 198 -31.29 -8.69 15.05
CA ASN A 198 -30.16 -8.11 14.32
C ASN A 198 -28.82 -8.70 14.77
N LEU A 199 -28.06 -9.23 13.79
CA LEU A 199 -26.68 -9.63 13.92
C LEU A 199 -25.82 -8.63 13.14
N ALA A 200 -24.99 -7.84 13.84
CA ALA A 200 -24.04 -6.97 13.20
C ALA A 200 -22.78 -7.74 12.81
N ILE A 201 -22.36 -7.57 11.57
CA ILE A 201 -21.09 -8.08 11.05
C ILE A 201 -20.27 -6.86 10.65
N PHE A 202 -19.35 -6.50 11.52
CA PHE A 202 -18.44 -5.37 11.30
C PHE A 202 -17.29 -5.82 10.41
N LEU A 203 -16.99 -5.02 9.39
CA LEU A 203 -16.00 -5.34 8.36
C LEU A 203 -14.96 -4.24 8.27
N TRP A 204 -13.69 -4.61 8.40
CA TRP A 204 -12.53 -3.72 8.18
C TRP A 204 -12.03 -3.90 6.75
N ARG A 205 -12.28 -2.91 5.90
CA ARG A 205 -11.84 -2.92 4.50
C ARG A 205 -10.37 -2.54 4.30
N LEU A 206 -9.76 -1.92 5.32
CA LEU A 206 -8.34 -1.58 5.30
C LEU A 206 -7.50 -2.82 5.60
N ALA A 207 -6.39 -2.94 4.86
CA ALA A 207 -5.35 -3.91 5.15
C ALA A 207 -4.33 -3.31 6.13
N ALA A 208 -3.76 -4.14 6.99
CA ALA A 208 -2.69 -3.77 7.91
C ALA A 208 -1.33 -4.11 7.27
N TYR A 209 -0.45 -3.13 7.18
CA TYR A 209 0.88 -3.27 6.61
C TYR A 209 1.93 -3.08 7.69
N ARG A 210 2.79 -4.08 7.87
CA ARG A 210 3.86 -4.07 8.87
C ARG A 210 5.18 -3.65 8.24
N VAL A 211 5.78 -2.57 8.71
CA VAL A 211 7.15 -2.16 8.40
C VAL A 211 8.07 -2.79 9.45
N ALA A 212 8.77 -3.82 9.03
CA ALA A 212 9.70 -4.52 9.91
C ALA A 212 11.03 -3.77 9.99
N VAL A 213 11.50 -3.52 11.19
CA VAL A 213 12.83 -2.96 11.50
C VAL A 213 13.15 -1.72 10.68
N SER A 214 12.60 -0.59 11.07
CA SER A 214 12.92 0.72 10.52
C SER A 214 13.53 1.63 11.57
N ARG A 215 14.15 2.72 11.14
CA ARG A 215 14.71 3.73 12.03
C ARG A 215 13.70 4.87 12.21
N PRO A 216 13.21 5.12 13.45
CA PRO A 216 12.36 6.27 13.70
C PRO A 216 13.15 7.56 13.59
N VAL A 217 12.47 8.67 13.44
CA VAL A 217 13.14 9.96 13.40
C VAL A 217 13.22 10.57 14.79
N PHE A 218 14.42 10.82 15.24
CA PHE A 218 14.68 11.65 16.42
C PHE A 218 14.23 13.09 16.15
N VAL A 219 13.43 13.65 17.05
CA VAL A 219 12.92 15.01 16.95
C VAL A 219 13.80 15.95 17.75
N ASP A 220 13.87 15.75 19.06
CA ASP A 220 14.59 16.60 19.97
C ASP A 220 14.69 15.98 21.38
N PHE A 221 15.50 16.55 22.25
CA PHE A 221 15.50 16.30 23.68
C PHE A 221 14.63 17.33 24.39
N GLY A 222 13.85 16.87 25.37
CA GLY A 222 13.15 17.68 26.32
C GLY A 222 13.66 17.41 27.75
N ALA A 223 13.25 18.20 28.72
CA ALA A 223 13.59 18.01 30.12
C ALA A 223 12.34 18.10 31.00
N VAL A 224 12.17 17.10 31.89
CA VAL A 224 11.11 17.08 32.91
C VAL A 224 11.75 16.80 34.25
N GLY A 225 12.13 17.86 34.97
CA GLY A 225 12.93 17.74 36.22
C GLY A 225 14.27 17.04 35.94
N PRO A 226 14.58 15.94 36.65
CA PRO A 226 15.80 15.17 36.42
C PRO A 226 15.73 14.20 35.22
N VAL A 227 14.59 14.09 34.54
CA VAL A 227 14.36 13.15 33.46
C VAL A 227 14.62 13.82 32.12
N VAL A 228 15.40 13.17 31.27
CA VAL A 228 15.60 13.55 29.86
C VAL A 228 14.48 12.92 29.06
N ALA A 229 13.71 13.75 28.37
CA ALA A 229 12.66 13.31 27.46
C ALA A 229 13.23 13.16 26.04
N VAL A 230 13.15 11.97 25.46
CA VAL A 230 13.63 11.69 24.09
C VAL A 230 12.45 11.52 23.17
N ARG A 231 12.31 12.41 22.20
CA ARG A 231 11.15 12.51 21.32
C ARG A 231 11.41 11.85 19.97
N PHE A 232 10.50 10.95 19.55
CA PHE A 232 10.58 10.26 18.27
C PHE A 232 9.27 10.33 17.50
N ASN A 233 9.39 10.39 16.15
CA ASN A 233 8.31 10.04 15.25
C ASN A 233 8.63 8.68 14.62
N VAL A 234 7.67 7.75 14.66
CA VAL A 234 7.79 6.42 14.08
C VAL A 234 7.94 6.51 12.56
N ASN A 235 7.15 7.39 11.92
CA ASN A 235 7.24 7.60 10.48
C ASN A 235 8.46 8.48 10.12
N PRO A 236 9.40 7.99 9.30
CA PRO A 236 10.59 8.72 8.92
C PRO A 236 10.36 9.81 7.85
N LEU A 237 9.15 9.99 7.32
CA LEU A 237 8.87 10.97 6.27
C LEU A 237 9.04 12.41 6.78
N THR A 238 9.74 13.23 6.00
CA THR A 238 9.97 14.65 6.29
C THR A 238 8.95 15.55 5.60
N ARG A 239 8.86 16.79 6.09
CA ARG A 239 8.08 17.86 5.47
C ARG A 239 9.05 18.93 4.93
N PRO A 240 9.44 18.84 3.66
CA PRO A 240 10.51 19.69 3.11
C PRO A 240 10.12 21.16 2.90
N ASP A 241 8.83 21.46 2.88
CA ASP A 241 8.30 22.81 2.72
C ASP A 241 8.30 23.65 4.02
N VAL A 242 8.80 23.08 5.11
CA VAL A 242 8.85 23.71 6.44
C VAL A 242 10.26 24.22 6.74
N PRO A 243 10.40 25.36 7.42
CA PRO A 243 11.74 25.87 7.83
C PRO A 243 12.56 24.84 8.58
N PRO A 244 13.93 24.88 8.50
CA PRO A 244 14.80 23.87 9.09
C PRO A 244 14.51 23.53 10.55
N ALA A 245 14.16 24.50 11.37
CA ALA A 245 13.81 24.27 12.77
C ALA A 245 12.51 23.48 12.95
N ALA A 246 11.58 23.59 12.00
CA ALA A 246 10.30 22.89 12.00
C ALA A 246 10.31 21.66 11.07
N GLN A 247 11.36 21.38 10.30
CA GLN A 247 11.53 20.16 9.49
C GLN A 247 11.59 18.88 10.33
N ARG A 248 11.77 19.01 11.64
CA ARG A 248 11.67 17.90 12.59
C ARG A 248 10.24 17.36 12.74
N GLU A 249 9.23 18.11 12.35
CA GLU A 249 7.89 17.58 12.23
C GLU A 249 7.81 16.58 11.08
N ARG A 250 7.20 15.44 11.35
CA ARG A 250 7.04 14.35 10.39
C ARG A 250 5.56 14.15 10.07
N GLN A 251 5.31 13.53 8.91
CA GLN A 251 3.97 13.09 8.58
C GLN A 251 3.47 12.13 9.67
N PRO A 252 2.23 12.27 10.15
CA PRO A 252 1.65 11.31 11.08
C PRO A 252 1.52 9.94 10.43
N VAL A 253 1.73 8.92 11.23
CA VAL A 253 1.33 7.55 10.91
C VAL A 253 0.41 7.04 12.00
N ARG A 254 -0.81 6.69 11.65
CA ARG A 254 -1.74 6.08 12.59
C ARG A 254 -1.39 4.62 12.78
N LEU A 255 -1.10 4.22 14.01
CA LEU A 255 -0.74 2.85 14.35
C LEU A 255 -1.97 1.94 14.32
N PHE A 256 -1.80 0.75 13.77
CA PHE A 256 -2.81 -0.27 13.59
C PHE A 256 -2.40 -1.56 14.30
N ASN A 257 -3.41 -2.36 14.63
CA ASN A 257 -3.19 -3.74 15.03
C ASN A 257 -2.90 -4.61 13.80
N THR A 258 -2.20 -5.70 14.02
CA THR A 258 -2.06 -6.76 13.02
C THR A 258 -3.33 -7.61 13.00
N HIS A 259 -3.69 -8.11 11.83
CA HIS A 259 -4.82 -9.01 11.71
C HIS A 259 -4.42 -10.44 12.10
N ARG A 260 -5.23 -11.14 12.91
CA ARG A 260 -4.90 -12.48 13.41
C ARG A 260 -4.58 -13.52 12.31
N PHE A 261 -5.26 -13.43 11.17
CA PHE A 261 -5.05 -14.35 10.05
C PHE A 261 -3.82 -13.99 9.19
N ASP A 262 -3.42 -12.73 9.15
CA ASP A 262 -2.21 -12.31 8.45
C ASP A 262 -0.95 -12.79 9.16
N LEU A 263 -1.01 -12.93 10.48
CA LEU A 263 0.07 -13.52 11.28
C LEU A 263 0.30 -15.00 10.96
N PHE A 264 -0.77 -15.76 10.70
CA PHE A 264 -0.66 -17.13 10.23
C PHE A 264 0.01 -17.21 8.85
N ASN A 265 -0.31 -16.29 7.95
CA ASN A 265 0.30 -16.25 6.61
C ASN A 265 1.78 -15.87 6.65
N ALA A 266 2.20 -14.95 7.50
CA ALA A 266 3.60 -14.55 7.65
C ALA A 266 4.50 -15.69 8.16
N LYS A 267 4.01 -16.50 9.11
CA LYS A 267 4.73 -17.70 9.59
C LYS A 267 4.80 -18.84 8.55
N ARG A 268 4.06 -18.71 7.47
CA ARG A 268 3.87 -19.74 6.44
C ARG A 268 4.78 -19.57 5.22
N GLU A 269 5.45 -18.46 5.05
CA GLU A 269 6.38 -18.22 3.93
C GLU A 269 7.58 -19.20 3.89
N GLY A 270 7.72 -20.08 4.87
CA GLY A 270 8.73 -21.15 4.90
C GLY A 270 8.22 -22.58 4.66
N THR A 271 6.89 -22.78 4.54
CA THR A 271 6.31 -24.12 4.31
C THR A 271 5.16 -24.07 3.32
N ASP A 272 5.27 -24.81 2.22
CA ASP A 272 4.28 -24.92 1.15
C ASP A 272 2.94 -25.58 1.55
N LYS A 273 2.63 -25.70 2.83
CA LYS A 273 1.43 -26.42 3.30
C LYS A 273 0.47 -25.53 4.06
N LEU A 274 -0.79 -25.51 3.60
CA LEU A 274 -1.95 -24.99 4.31
C LEU A 274 -2.18 -25.82 5.59
N ASP A 275 -1.71 -25.33 6.74
CA ASP A 275 -2.09 -25.93 8.02
C ASP A 275 -3.47 -25.43 8.45
N LEU A 276 -4.52 -26.08 7.95
CA LEU A 276 -5.91 -25.81 8.29
C LEU A 276 -6.26 -26.21 9.74
N SER A 277 -5.36 -26.93 10.42
CA SER A 277 -5.59 -27.40 11.79
C SER A 277 -5.61 -26.27 12.83
N ARG A 278 -5.13 -25.07 12.46
CA ARG A 278 -5.05 -23.89 13.32
C ARG A 278 -6.16 -22.87 13.11
N VAL A 279 -7.15 -23.16 12.27
CA VAL A 279 -8.29 -22.27 12.09
C VAL A 279 -9.15 -22.29 13.36
N THR A 280 -9.04 -21.25 14.16
CA THR A 280 -9.88 -21.08 15.33
C THR A 280 -11.22 -20.48 14.90
N PHE A 281 -12.31 -21.06 15.38
CA PHE A 281 -13.67 -20.51 15.21
C PHE A 281 -14.06 -19.61 16.39
N ASP A 282 -13.08 -19.13 17.12
CA ASP A 282 -13.29 -18.17 18.19
C ASP A 282 -13.57 -16.78 17.61
N LEU A 283 -14.32 -15.97 18.36
CA LEU A 283 -14.58 -14.58 17.98
C LEU A 283 -13.29 -13.79 18.01
N SER A 284 -13.12 -12.90 17.02
CA SER A 284 -11.98 -11.98 16.98
C SER A 284 -12.02 -11.01 18.15
N LEU A 285 -10.85 -10.74 18.71
CA LEU A 285 -10.65 -9.77 19.76
C LEU A 285 -10.31 -8.39 19.16
N ILE A 286 -10.38 -7.36 19.98
CA ILE A 286 -10.12 -5.98 19.56
C ILE A 286 -8.68 -5.77 19.04
N ASP A 287 -7.73 -6.53 19.56
CA ASP A 287 -6.32 -6.55 19.18
C ASP A 287 -6.02 -7.48 17.98
N GLU A 288 -7.01 -8.25 17.52
CA GLU A 288 -6.87 -9.23 16.43
C GLU A 288 -7.49 -8.76 15.11
N VAL A 289 -8.04 -7.56 15.06
CA VAL A 289 -8.63 -6.95 13.85
C VAL A 289 -7.73 -5.83 13.31
N PRO A 290 -7.69 -5.59 12.00
CA PRO A 290 -6.82 -4.58 11.38
C PRO A 290 -7.39 -3.17 11.58
N GLY A 291 -7.51 -2.75 12.82
CA GLY A 291 -8.04 -1.46 13.25
C GLY A 291 -6.99 -0.57 13.88
N PRO A 292 -7.28 0.73 14.00
CA PRO A 292 -6.38 1.65 14.69
C PRO A 292 -6.25 1.30 16.18
N VAL A 293 -5.03 1.39 16.70
CA VAL A 293 -4.77 1.26 18.14
C VAL A 293 -5.43 2.41 18.89
N LEU A 294 -6.22 2.08 19.91
CA LEU A 294 -6.85 3.07 20.77
C LEU A 294 -5.87 3.53 21.85
N LEU A 295 -5.74 4.85 22.01
CA LEU A 295 -4.84 5.48 22.96
C LEU A 295 -5.10 5.02 24.39
N GLU A 296 -6.36 4.90 24.77
CA GLU A 296 -6.80 4.54 26.11
C GLU A 296 -6.45 3.10 26.50
N ARG A 297 -6.31 2.23 25.49
CA ARG A 297 -5.93 0.82 25.74
C ARG A 297 -4.44 0.62 25.99
N LEU A 298 -3.61 1.59 25.66
CA LEU A 298 -2.17 1.57 25.92
C LEU A 298 -1.81 1.92 27.37
N THR A 299 -2.78 2.36 28.20
CA THR A 299 -2.49 2.75 29.56
C THR A 299 -2.52 1.55 30.50
N GLU A 300 -1.39 1.29 31.16
CA GLU A 300 -1.25 0.24 32.14
C GLU A 300 -2.16 0.50 33.36
N GLY A 301 -2.80 -0.55 33.89
CA GLY A 301 -3.67 -0.48 35.06
C GLY A 301 -5.10 0.01 34.80
N ALA A 302 -5.46 0.41 33.61
CA ALA A 302 -6.86 0.65 33.23
C ALA A 302 -7.61 -0.70 33.11
N PRO A 303 -8.86 -0.83 33.60
CA PRO A 303 -9.61 -2.09 33.57
C PRO A 303 -9.75 -2.72 32.17
N ALA A 304 -9.91 -1.89 31.15
CA ALA A 304 -9.96 -2.33 29.76
C ALA A 304 -8.64 -2.12 29.01
N GLY A 305 -7.59 -1.65 29.68
CA GLY A 305 -6.26 -1.49 29.12
C GLY A 305 -5.60 -2.86 28.93
N ALA A 306 -4.90 -3.01 27.81
CA ALA A 306 -4.12 -4.20 27.54
C ALA A 306 -2.87 -3.81 26.72
N PRO A 307 -2.00 -2.95 27.24
CA PRO A 307 -0.87 -2.38 26.49
C PRO A 307 0.05 -3.45 25.94
N GLU A 308 0.17 -4.61 26.61
CA GLU A 308 0.96 -5.78 26.15
C GLU A 308 0.46 -6.41 24.84
N LYS A 309 -0.76 -6.09 24.42
CA LYS A 309 -1.33 -6.56 23.14
C LYS A 309 -0.98 -5.64 21.95
N TYR A 310 -0.52 -4.44 22.25
CA TYR A 310 -0.29 -3.41 21.24
C TYR A 310 1.16 -2.97 21.13
N LEU A 311 1.93 -3.15 22.21
CA LEU A 311 3.32 -2.73 22.30
C LEU A 311 4.20 -3.85 22.88
N SER A 312 5.40 -4.00 22.31
CA SER A 312 6.51 -4.78 22.88
C SER A 312 7.76 -3.92 22.90
N VAL A 313 8.61 -4.14 23.91
CA VAL A 313 9.94 -3.52 24.03
C VAL A 313 10.96 -4.63 24.24
N GLU A 314 11.92 -4.72 23.36
CA GLU A 314 12.95 -5.75 23.37
C GLU A 314 14.33 -5.14 23.18
N THR A 315 15.35 -5.76 23.76
CA THR A 315 16.73 -5.37 23.51
C THR A 315 17.31 -6.14 22.33
N TYR A 316 18.26 -5.52 21.61
CA TYR A 316 18.97 -6.15 20.50
C TYR A 316 20.47 -5.88 20.56
N ASP A 317 21.27 -6.84 20.12
CA ASP A 317 22.74 -6.69 20.01
C ASP A 317 23.11 -5.85 18.78
N GLU A 318 23.66 -4.66 19.01
CA GLU A 318 24.07 -3.74 17.96
C GLU A 318 25.29 -4.23 17.18
N ALA A 319 26.13 -5.08 17.80
CA ALA A 319 27.31 -5.65 17.19
C ALA A 319 26.96 -6.78 16.22
N SER A 320 25.75 -7.34 16.35
CA SER A 320 25.27 -8.37 15.44
C SER A 320 25.09 -7.81 14.03
N ALA A 321 25.92 -8.27 13.10
CA ALA A 321 25.81 -7.92 11.68
C ALA A 321 24.48 -8.39 11.03
N THR A 322 23.68 -9.17 11.76
CA THR A 322 22.49 -9.85 11.28
C THR A 322 21.20 -9.30 11.88
N LEU A 323 20.98 -7.99 11.76
CA LEU A 323 19.69 -7.37 12.10
C LEU A 323 18.48 -7.95 11.36
N GLN A 324 18.70 -8.73 10.32
CA GLN A 324 17.65 -9.49 9.63
C GLN A 324 17.00 -10.56 10.50
N ARG A 325 17.54 -10.82 11.69
CA ARG A 325 17.06 -11.85 12.63
C ARG A 325 16.48 -11.29 13.92
N LEU A 326 16.13 -10.00 13.97
CA LEU A 326 15.37 -9.52 15.12
C LEU A 326 14.03 -10.25 15.19
N ASP A 327 13.73 -10.79 16.35
CA ASP A 327 12.43 -11.40 16.58
C ASP A 327 11.35 -10.32 16.49
N ILE A 328 10.36 -10.59 15.65
CA ILE A 328 9.26 -9.65 15.43
C ILE A 328 8.04 -10.16 16.17
N SER A 329 7.65 -9.44 17.21
CA SER A 329 6.45 -9.74 17.99
C SER A 329 5.17 -9.44 17.21
N ASP A 330 4.10 -10.15 17.53
CA ASP A 330 2.79 -10.02 16.89
C ASP A 330 1.97 -8.84 17.45
N VAL A 331 2.62 -7.65 17.57
CA VAL A 331 2.01 -6.43 18.10
C VAL A 331 2.04 -5.28 17.08
N GLY A 332 1.21 -4.28 17.29
CA GLY A 332 1.12 -3.12 16.38
C GLY A 332 2.36 -2.24 16.39
N LEU A 333 3.07 -2.14 17.52
CA LEU A 333 4.31 -1.39 17.66
C LEU A 333 5.31 -2.19 18.51
N GLN A 334 6.52 -2.37 17.98
CA GLN A 334 7.64 -2.96 18.70
C GLN A 334 8.81 -2.00 18.71
N LEU A 335 9.41 -1.79 19.87
CA LEU A 335 10.56 -0.92 20.09
C LEU A 335 11.78 -1.78 20.39
N HIS A 336 12.84 -1.63 19.60
CA HIS A 336 14.09 -2.36 19.76
C HIS A 336 15.14 -1.44 20.35
N LEU A 337 15.52 -1.70 21.60
CA LEU A 337 16.48 -0.90 22.34
C LEU A 337 17.89 -1.48 22.19
N PRO A 338 18.94 -0.62 22.14
CA PRO A 338 20.32 -1.10 22.07
C PRO A 338 20.74 -1.79 23.38
N GLU A 339 21.22 -3.03 23.30
CA GLU A 339 21.59 -3.84 24.47
C GLU A 339 22.73 -3.22 25.28
N THR A 340 23.70 -2.55 24.64
CA THR A 340 24.83 -1.88 25.33
C THR A 340 24.40 -0.89 26.39
N SER A 341 23.22 -0.25 26.24
CA SER A 341 22.71 0.75 27.19
C SER A 341 21.48 0.32 27.96
N PHE A 342 20.80 -0.74 27.53
CA PHE A 342 19.49 -1.17 28.04
C PHE A 342 19.41 -2.67 28.30
N ALA A 343 20.54 -3.36 28.56
CA ALA A 343 20.56 -4.80 28.80
C ALA A 343 19.55 -5.24 29.87
N GLY A 344 18.71 -6.21 29.53
CA GLY A 344 17.68 -6.77 30.42
C GLY A 344 16.48 -5.84 30.67
N GLU A 345 16.37 -4.71 29.99
CA GLU A 345 15.23 -3.79 30.08
C GLU A 345 14.20 -4.10 28.98
N GLU A 346 13.32 -5.04 29.23
CA GLU A 346 12.26 -5.46 28.31
C GLU A 346 10.88 -5.13 28.87
N TRP A 347 9.87 -5.19 28.06
CA TRP A 347 8.47 -5.05 28.47
C TRP A 347 7.55 -5.81 27.50
N PRO A 348 6.58 -6.59 28.01
CA PRO A 348 6.29 -6.92 29.41
C PRO A 348 7.30 -7.92 30.01
N VAL A 349 7.79 -7.65 31.22
CA VAL A 349 8.71 -8.56 31.94
C VAL A 349 7.97 -9.26 33.05
N ALA A 350 7.93 -10.59 33.00
CA ALA A 350 7.24 -11.41 34.00
C ALA A 350 8.02 -11.58 35.31
N GLN A 351 9.36 -11.43 35.29
CA GLN A 351 10.22 -11.84 36.40
C GLN A 351 10.94 -10.72 37.12
N LEU A 352 11.12 -9.54 36.54
CA LEU A 352 11.84 -8.41 37.14
C LEU A 352 11.13 -7.06 36.89
N PRO A 353 10.04 -6.78 37.61
CA PRO A 353 9.24 -5.55 37.39
C PRO A 353 10.03 -4.25 37.62
N ALA A 354 11.14 -4.28 38.33
CA ALA A 354 11.99 -3.10 38.54
C ALA A 354 12.81 -2.70 37.29
N LEU A 355 13.03 -3.63 36.38
CA LEU A 355 13.71 -3.38 35.08
C LEU A 355 12.73 -3.07 33.96
N ALA A 356 11.44 -3.36 34.15
CA ALA A 356 10.42 -3.14 33.15
C ALA A 356 10.15 -1.65 32.91
N TRP A 357 9.90 -1.30 31.66
CA TRP A 357 9.38 0.00 31.28
C TRP A 357 7.91 0.14 31.70
N LYS A 358 7.52 1.33 32.12
CA LYS A 358 6.11 1.69 32.27
C LYS A 358 5.59 2.21 30.96
N VAL A 359 4.42 1.74 30.53
CA VAL A 359 3.82 2.15 29.26
C VAL A 359 2.53 2.92 29.52
N ARG A 360 2.38 4.03 28.79
CA ARG A 360 1.18 4.85 28.84
C ARG A 360 0.82 5.39 27.46
N GLY A 361 -0.48 5.35 27.13
CA GLY A 361 -1.04 6.07 25.99
C GLY A 361 -1.33 7.52 26.37
N ALA A 362 -0.89 8.47 25.56
CA ALA A 362 -1.23 9.88 25.76
C ALA A 362 -1.21 10.66 24.44
N ASN A 363 -1.96 11.76 24.40
CA ASN A 363 -1.89 12.69 23.29
C ASN A 363 -0.60 13.51 23.37
N LEU A 364 0.34 13.22 22.46
CA LEU A 364 1.65 13.87 22.36
C LEU A 364 1.65 15.09 21.43
N CYS A 365 0.53 15.77 21.22
CA CYS A 365 0.48 17.00 20.42
C CYS A 365 1.48 18.06 20.93
N ALA A 366 1.55 18.25 22.25
CA ALA A 366 2.48 19.17 22.91
C ALA A 366 3.65 18.44 23.58
N TRP A 367 3.96 17.21 23.18
CA TRP A 367 4.96 16.34 23.77
C TRP A 367 4.77 16.21 25.30
N GLU A 368 5.84 16.25 26.10
CA GLU A 368 5.79 16.08 27.55
C GLU A 368 5.06 17.20 28.30
N ALA A 369 4.95 18.40 27.71
CA ALA A 369 4.27 19.53 28.34
C ALA A 369 2.78 19.27 28.58
N GLY A 370 2.15 18.42 27.78
CA GLY A 370 0.75 18.01 27.90
C GLY A 370 0.49 16.88 28.89
N LEU A 371 1.53 16.21 29.41
CA LEU A 371 1.38 15.02 30.20
C LEU A 371 0.91 15.28 31.64
N ARG A 372 -0.04 14.50 32.10
CA ARG A 372 -0.50 14.44 33.47
C ARG A 372 -0.72 12.97 33.88
N PRO A 373 0.05 12.41 34.83
CA PRO A 373 1.21 12.98 35.50
C PRO A 373 2.40 13.30 34.57
N PRO A 374 3.41 14.06 35.03
CA PRO A 374 4.64 14.33 34.27
C PRO A 374 5.38 13.05 33.89
N LEU A 375 6.20 13.11 32.85
CA LEU A 375 7.02 11.98 32.41
C LEU A 375 7.98 11.51 33.49
N ALA A 376 7.97 10.20 33.73
CA ALA A 376 8.86 9.57 34.73
C ALA A 376 10.05 8.89 34.07
N ASN A 377 11.08 8.56 34.84
CA ASN A 377 12.18 7.71 34.40
C ASN A 377 11.68 6.29 34.11
N LYS A 378 12.20 5.65 33.05
CA LYS A 378 11.72 4.35 32.52
C LYS A 378 10.23 4.35 32.17
N GLU A 379 9.76 5.43 31.61
CA GLU A 379 8.41 5.52 31.07
C GLU A 379 8.44 5.71 29.56
N ILE A 380 7.61 4.95 28.85
CA ILE A 380 7.34 5.08 27.42
C ILE A 380 5.92 5.59 27.24
N VAL A 381 5.80 6.73 26.57
CA VAL A 381 4.50 7.30 26.22
C VAL A 381 4.30 7.22 24.73
N VAL A 382 3.17 6.68 24.29
CA VAL A 382 2.87 6.47 22.87
C VAL A 382 1.58 7.21 22.49
N ASP A 383 1.65 7.96 21.40
CA ASP A 383 0.49 8.52 20.70
C ASP A 383 0.23 7.71 19.44
N PRO A 384 -0.69 6.75 19.44
CA PRO A 384 -0.93 5.89 18.29
C PRO A 384 -1.61 6.61 17.11
N VAL A 385 -2.24 7.75 17.36
CA VAL A 385 -2.90 8.55 16.32
C VAL A 385 -1.88 9.28 15.46
N ARG A 386 -0.79 9.74 16.10
CA ARG A 386 0.28 10.52 15.44
C ARG A 386 1.53 9.72 15.17
N GLY A 387 1.65 8.51 15.73
CA GLY A 387 2.86 7.71 15.67
C GLY A 387 4.02 8.39 16.38
N ARG A 388 3.76 9.05 17.51
CA ARG A 388 4.77 9.67 18.35
C ARG A 388 5.10 8.78 19.53
N VAL A 389 6.39 8.68 19.83
CA VAL A 389 6.90 7.94 20.98
C VAL A 389 7.82 8.84 21.79
N LEU A 390 7.65 8.82 23.10
CA LEU A 390 8.41 9.62 24.05
C LEU A 390 9.00 8.70 25.11
N PHE A 391 10.31 8.76 25.29
CA PHE A 391 11.03 8.02 26.33
C PHE A 391 11.46 8.94 27.46
N GLY A 392 11.27 8.50 28.69
CA GLY A 392 11.86 9.13 29.88
C GLY A 392 13.08 8.35 30.34
N VAL A 393 14.26 8.97 30.28
CA VAL A 393 15.53 8.37 30.74
C VAL A 393 16.25 9.29 31.75
N ASN A 394 17.07 8.72 32.62
CA ASN A 394 17.73 9.43 33.73
C ASN A 394 19.12 10.00 33.35
N THR A 395 19.70 9.65 32.22
CA THR A 395 21.02 10.09 31.79
C THR A 395 21.05 10.50 30.33
N GLN A 396 21.89 11.50 30.01
CA GLN A 396 22.08 11.94 28.64
C GLN A 396 22.69 10.83 27.75
N ALA A 397 23.60 10.00 28.32
CA ALA A 397 24.21 8.89 27.58
C ALA A 397 23.15 7.89 27.06
N ARG A 398 22.12 7.56 27.88
CA ARG A 398 21.02 6.71 27.44
C ARG A 398 20.13 7.41 26.42
N ALA A 399 19.94 8.72 26.55
CA ALA A 399 19.20 9.50 25.58
C ALA A 399 19.91 9.52 24.22
N ASP A 400 21.24 9.67 24.22
CA ASP A 400 22.07 9.62 23.00
C ASP A 400 22.06 8.22 22.37
N ALA A 401 22.13 7.16 23.18
CA ALA A 401 22.01 5.78 22.68
C ALA A 401 20.67 5.55 21.96
N LEU A 402 19.55 6.03 22.53
CA LEU A 402 18.24 5.96 21.86
C LEU A 402 18.24 6.75 20.56
N ARG A 403 18.75 8.00 20.57
CA ARG A 403 18.83 8.84 19.36
C ARG A 403 19.53 8.12 18.21
N ASP A 404 20.65 7.46 18.51
CA ASP A 404 21.55 6.92 17.49
C ASP A 404 21.19 5.49 17.07
N GLN A 405 20.53 4.71 17.92
CA GLN A 405 20.41 3.26 17.72
C GLN A 405 18.98 2.69 17.87
N LEU A 406 17.99 3.49 18.28
CA LEU A 406 16.60 2.99 18.38
C LEU A 406 16.10 2.49 17.03
N LEU A 407 15.54 1.27 17.04
CA LEU A 407 14.83 0.70 15.89
C LEU A 407 13.37 0.45 16.25
N VAL A 408 12.50 0.48 15.25
CA VAL A 408 11.05 0.27 15.44
C VAL A 408 10.50 -0.66 14.37
N THR A 409 9.57 -1.50 14.77
CA THR A 409 8.66 -2.23 13.89
C THR A 409 7.25 -1.73 14.14
N TYR A 410 6.54 -1.31 13.11
CA TYR A 410 5.21 -0.75 13.28
C TYR A 410 4.24 -1.19 12.18
N THR A 411 2.95 -1.15 12.51
CA THR A 411 1.88 -1.50 11.58
C THR A 411 1.01 -0.28 11.30
N TYR A 412 0.63 -0.10 10.05
CA TYR A 412 -0.28 0.97 9.61
C TYR A 412 -1.33 0.43 8.64
N GLY A 413 -2.44 1.14 8.48
CA GLY A 413 -3.54 0.76 7.60
C GLY A 413 -3.47 1.43 6.24
N ALA A 414 -3.86 0.70 5.18
CA ALA A 414 -4.11 1.27 3.85
C ALA A 414 -5.19 0.45 3.13
N PRO A 415 -5.88 1.01 2.10
CA PRO A 415 -6.95 0.30 1.41
C PRO A 415 -6.47 -0.92 0.61
N GLY A 416 -5.27 -0.85 0.04
CA GLY A 416 -4.69 -1.90 -0.78
C GLY A 416 -3.27 -1.56 -1.22
N PRO A 417 -2.60 -2.42 -1.99
CA PRO A 417 -1.20 -2.26 -2.37
C PRO A 417 -1.00 -1.25 -3.51
N VAL A 418 -1.55 -0.04 -3.37
CA VAL A 418 -1.32 1.11 -4.26
C VAL A 418 -0.35 2.05 -3.55
N GLY A 419 0.81 2.26 -4.14
CA GLY A 419 1.93 2.95 -3.51
C GLY A 419 2.97 1.98 -2.93
N SER A 420 3.93 2.54 -2.20
CA SER A 420 5.00 1.76 -1.58
C SER A 420 4.53 1.12 -0.27
N HIS A 421 4.22 -0.16 -0.32
CA HIS A 421 3.85 -0.96 0.84
C HIS A 421 4.81 -2.14 1.02
N PRO A 422 5.01 -2.65 2.24
CA PRO A 422 5.76 -3.88 2.49
C PRO A 422 4.92 -5.09 2.09
N VAL A 423 4.97 -5.43 0.81
CA VAL A 423 4.23 -6.55 0.21
C VAL A 423 5.19 -7.60 -0.35
N PRO A 424 4.78 -8.86 -0.46
CA PRO A 424 5.55 -9.88 -1.17
C PRO A 424 5.83 -9.44 -2.62
N ARG A 425 7.08 -9.57 -3.05
CA ARG A 425 7.50 -9.26 -4.42
C ARG A 425 8.19 -10.47 -5.03
N PRO A 426 7.76 -10.92 -6.21
CA PRO A 426 8.43 -12.00 -6.92
C PRO A 426 9.85 -11.59 -7.33
N ALA A 427 10.67 -12.57 -7.67
CA ALA A 427 11.98 -12.32 -8.26
C ALA A 427 11.85 -11.47 -9.54
N PRO A 428 12.90 -10.68 -9.90
CA PRO A 428 12.90 -9.93 -11.15
C PRO A 428 12.55 -10.82 -12.35
N SER A 429 11.66 -10.35 -13.22
CA SER A 429 11.15 -11.11 -14.36
C SER A 429 11.24 -10.31 -15.65
N GLY A 430 10.95 -10.93 -16.79
CA GLY A 430 11.01 -10.30 -18.12
C GLY A 430 12.43 -9.87 -18.44
N LEU A 431 12.61 -8.62 -18.83
CA LEU A 431 13.90 -8.03 -19.21
C LEU A 431 15.00 -8.20 -18.12
N PHE A 432 14.61 -8.22 -16.86
CA PHE A 432 15.51 -8.31 -15.71
C PHE A 432 15.71 -9.75 -15.18
N ALA A 433 15.08 -10.76 -15.80
CA ALA A 433 15.16 -12.14 -15.33
C ALA A 433 16.58 -12.70 -15.33
N ALA A 434 17.37 -12.39 -16.37
CA ALA A 434 18.75 -12.81 -16.49
C ALA A 434 19.67 -12.21 -15.41
N SER A 435 19.29 -11.05 -14.85
CA SER A 435 20.02 -10.34 -13.80
C SER A 435 19.42 -10.53 -12.41
N ALA A 436 18.57 -11.54 -12.22
CA ALA A 436 18.02 -11.88 -10.90
C ALA A 436 19.06 -12.52 -9.96
N SER A 437 20.23 -12.82 -10.49
CA SER A 437 21.39 -13.34 -9.75
C SER A 437 22.69 -12.95 -10.48
N GLY A 438 23.84 -13.09 -9.81
CA GLY A 438 25.15 -12.81 -10.39
C GLY A 438 25.60 -11.35 -10.19
N PRO A 439 26.64 -10.89 -10.93
CA PRO A 439 27.30 -9.59 -10.69
C PRO A 439 26.43 -8.37 -10.98
N ASN A 440 25.38 -8.53 -11.79
CA ASN A 440 24.44 -7.46 -12.11
C ASN A 440 23.28 -7.36 -11.10
N PHE A 441 23.18 -8.28 -10.14
CA PHE A 441 22.27 -8.21 -9.01
C PHE A 441 23.02 -7.64 -7.81
N ARG A 442 22.66 -6.41 -7.42
CA ARG A 442 23.33 -5.63 -6.37
C ARG A 442 22.40 -5.41 -5.21
N ARG A 443 22.70 -6.06 -4.11
CA ARG A 443 21.87 -5.95 -2.90
C ARG A 443 22.40 -4.87 -1.98
N VAL A 444 21.52 -3.97 -1.55
CA VAL A 444 21.84 -2.83 -0.70
C VAL A 444 21.22 -3.03 0.68
N LEU A 445 22.08 -2.92 1.72
CA LEU A 445 21.71 -2.93 3.13
C LEU A 445 22.45 -1.77 3.81
N LEU A 446 21.72 -0.76 4.30
CA LEU A 446 22.31 0.48 4.81
C LEU A 446 23.25 0.26 5.99
N ARG A 447 22.96 -0.72 6.84
CA ARG A 447 23.81 -1.03 8.00
C ARG A 447 25.12 -1.73 7.63
N GLN A 448 25.16 -2.44 6.51
CA GLN A 448 26.38 -3.08 6.02
C GLN A 448 27.23 -2.11 5.22
N ASN A 449 26.60 -1.21 4.48
CA ASN A 449 27.28 -0.20 3.68
C ASN A 449 26.50 1.12 3.70
N PRO A 450 26.91 2.14 4.46
CA PRO A 450 26.27 3.45 4.51
C PRO A 450 26.20 4.18 3.16
N ALA A 451 27.19 3.96 2.26
CA ALA A 451 27.20 4.51 0.90
C ALA A 451 26.43 3.64 -0.10
N GLY A 452 25.82 2.54 0.37
CA GLY A 452 25.33 1.40 -0.36
C GLY A 452 24.60 1.64 -1.66
N LEU A 453 23.71 2.65 -1.73
CA LEU A 453 22.99 2.93 -2.98
C LEU A 453 23.87 3.63 -4.01
N HIS A 454 24.77 4.53 -3.59
CA HIS A 454 25.71 5.17 -4.49
C HIS A 454 26.70 4.14 -5.05
N ASP A 455 27.25 3.26 -4.21
CA ASP A 455 28.15 2.19 -4.65
C ASP A 455 27.43 1.18 -5.56
N ALA A 456 26.16 0.89 -5.28
CA ALA A 456 25.36 0.00 -6.12
C ALA A 456 25.06 0.58 -7.51
N LEU A 457 25.16 1.87 -7.71
CA LEU A 457 24.99 2.55 -9.00
C LEU A 457 26.29 2.75 -9.76
N GLN A 458 27.45 2.41 -9.20
CA GLN A 458 28.73 2.51 -9.91
C GLN A 458 28.78 1.61 -11.13
N ASN A 459 29.47 2.07 -12.18
CA ASN A 459 29.66 1.36 -13.45
C ASN A 459 28.39 1.01 -14.24
N VAL A 460 27.21 1.60 -13.92
CA VAL A 460 26.00 1.38 -14.72
C VAL A 460 26.13 1.94 -16.13
N HIS A 461 26.91 3.00 -16.31
CA HIS A 461 27.17 3.64 -17.59
C HIS A 461 28.04 2.79 -18.54
N LEU A 462 28.78 1.82 -18.00
CA LEU A 462 29.61 0.89 -18.77
C LEU A 462 28.90 -0.43 -19.12
N ASN A 463 27.85 -0.77 -18.36
CA ASN A 463 27.22 -2.09 -18.44
C ASN A 463 26.04 -2.10 -19.43
N PRO A 464 26.16 -2.83 -20.56
CA PRO A 464 25.06 -2.96 -21.51
C PRO A 464 23.98 -3.96 -21.07
N ALA A 465 24.28 -4.84 -20.13
CA ALA A 465 23.33 -5.80 -19.60
C ALA A 465 22.42 -5.15 -18.52
N PRO A 466 21.20 -5.67 -18.32
CA PRO A 466 20.33 -5.17 -17.26
C PRO A 466 20.98 -5.23 -15.88
N VAL A 467 20.86 -4.16 -15.10
CA VAL A 467 21.34 -4.07 -13.72
C VAL A 467 20.15 -4.01 -12.78
N VAL A 468 20.19 -4.82 -11.73
CA VAL A 468 19.18 -4.86 -10.66
C VAL A 468 19.81 -4.39 -9.35
N VAL A 469 19.31 -3.31 -8.80
CA VAL A 469 19.66 -2.80 -7.47
C VAL A 469 18.49 -3.08 -6.53
N GLU A 470 18.66 -4.02 -5.61
CA GLU A 470 17.63 -4.41 -4.64
C GLU A 470 17.95 -3.85 -3.25
N ILE A 471 17.06 -2.99 -2.74
CA ILE A 471 17.16 -2.44 -1.38
C ILE A 471 16.47 -3.41 -0.43
N ALA A 472 17.24 -4.02 0.47
CA ALA A 472 16.80 -5.16 1.27
C ALA A 472 16.48 -4.82 2.74
N ASP A 473 16.27 -3.55 3.04
CA ASP A 473 15.84 -3.05 4.33
C ASP A 473 14.76 -1.96 4.20
N SER A 474 14.13 -1.58 5.32
CA SER A 474 13.12 -0.53 5.38
C SER A 474 13.66 0.79 5.96
N PHE A 475 14.93 1.07 5.74
CA PHE A 475 15.57 2.32 6.17
C PHE A 475 15.41 3.45 5.14
N THR A 476 15.88 4.63 5.54
CA THR A 476 15.95 5.80 4.66
C THR A 476 17.30 5.85 3.95
N HIS A 477 17.30 5.64 2.65
CA HIS A 477 18.49 5.68 1.79
C HIS A 477 18.59 7.05 1.13
N ALA A 478 19.73 7.73 1.30
CA ALA A 478 19.99 8.95 0.58
C ALA A 478 20.50 8.64 -0.84
N LEU A 479 20.03 9.41 -1.82
CA LEU A 479 20.57 9.40 -3.18
C LEU A 479 20.84 10.82 -3.64
N ASP A 480 22.10 11.08 -3.95
CA ASP A 480 22.58 12.33 -4.55
C ASP A 480 23.33 12.03 -5.84
N LEU A 481 22.81 12.45 -6.98
CA LEU A 481 23.50 12.31 -8.27
C LEU A 481 24.76 13.18 -8.37
N GLY A 482 24.96 14.10 -7.42
CA GLY A 482 26.21 14.87 -7.28
C GLY A 482 27.22 14.25 -6.32
N HIS A 483 26.95 13.06 -5.77
CA HIS A 483 27.86 12.40 -4.82
C HIS A 483 29.22 12.10 -5.47
N PRO A 484 30.35 12.28 -4.76
CA PRO A 484 31.70 12.06 -5.30
C PRO A 484 31.94 10.67 -5.91
N SER A 485 31.29 9.62 -5.37
CA SER A 485 31.39 8.25 -5.90
C SER A 485 30.63 8.03 -7.20
N LEU A 486 29.79 8.97 -7.63
CA LEU A 486 29.01 8.88 -8.88
C LEU A 486 29.48 9.91 -9.95
N VAL A 487 30.66 10.47 -9.81
CA VAL A 487 31.16 11.49 -10.76
C VAL A 487 31.32 10.90 -12.17
N GLU A 488 31.77 9.65 -12.28
CA GLU A 488 31.96 8.97 -13.57
C GLU A 488 30.63 8.48 -14.16
N GLU A 489 29.65 8.17 -13.32
CA GLU A 489 28.30 7.68 -13.69
C GLU A 489 27.34 8.80 -14.06
N THR A 490 27.67 10.04 -13.70
CA THR A 490 26.83 11.20 -13.98
C THR A 490 27.56 12.22 -14.83
N SER A 491 26.78 12.96 -15.59
CA SER A 491 27.33 14.07 -16.38
C SER A 491 26.47 15.31 -16.24
N ASP A 492 27.12 16.46 -16.37
CA ASP A 492 26.43 17.75 -16.42
C ASP A 492 25.62 17.86 -17.70
N GLU A 493 24.45 18.47 -17.63
CA GLU A 493 23.63 18.75 -18.79
C GLU A 493 23.85 20.18 -19.29
N GLY A 494 24.33 20.29 -20.50
CA GLY A 494 24.41 21.53 -21.28
C GLY A 494 25.48 22.52 -20.82
N VAL A 495 25.72 22.71 -19.55
CA VAL A 495 26.70 23.68 -19.00
C VAL A 495 27.48 23.05 -17.85
N VAL A 496 28.76 23.32 -17.77
CA VAL A 496 29.61 22.89 -16.63
C VAL A 496 29.01 23.40 -15.31
N GLY A 497 28.75 22.48 -14.38
CA GLY A 497 28.05 22.78 -13.12
C GLY A 497 26.54 22.81 -13.22
N GLY A 498 25.94 22.38 -14.34
CA GLY A 498 24.50 22.20 -14.55
C GLY A 498 23.91 21.00 -13.80
N PRO A 499 22.61 20.72 -14.03
CA PRO A 499 21.95 19.54 -13.45
C PRO A 499 22.66 18.25 -13.89
N ARG A 500 22.85 17.32 -12.97
CA ARG A 500 23.51 16.03 -13.23
C ARG A 500 22.51 14.94 -13.58
N SER A 501 22.81 14.17 -14.63
CA SER A 501 22.02 13.02 -15.09
C SER A 501 22.81 11.74 -14.96
N LEU A 502 22.17 10.68 -14.48
CA LEU A 502 22.72 9.34 -14.47
C LEU A 502 22.78 8.80 -15.90
N MET A 503 23.97 8.39 -16.33
CA MET A 503 24.21 7.82 -17.63
C MET A 503 23.97 6.33 -17.63
N LEU A 504 23.24 5.82 -18.62
CA LEU A 504 22.88 4.41 -18.75
C LEU A 504 23.35 3.83 -20.09
N ASN A 505 23.92 2.63 -20.05
CA ASN A 505 24.24 1.86 -21.25
C ASN A 505 23.33 0.63 -21.41
N GLY A 506 22.61 0.24 -20.38
CA GLY A 506 21.65 -0.84 -20.35
C GLY A 506 20.48 -0.57 -19.41
N PRO A 507 19.50 -1.46 -19.36
CA PRO A 507 18.33 -1.33 -18.49
C PRO A 507 18.70 -1.30 -16.99
N LEU A 508 17.99 -0.48 -16.20
CA LEU A 508 18.19 -0.34 -14.77
C LEU A 508 16.89 -0.58 -14.00
N LEU A 509 16.93 -1.49 -13.03
CA LEU A 509 15.87 -1.72 -12.05
C LEU A 509 16.37 -1.34 -10.65
N ILE A 510 15.69 -0.39 -9.99
CA ILE A 510 15.89 -0.11 -8.56
C ILE A 510 14.62 -0.55 -7.84
N ARG A 511 14.72 -1.54 -6.95
CA ARG A 511 13.55 -2.14 -6.32
C ARG A 511 13.71 -2.31 -4.82
N ALA A 512 12.58 -2.37 -4.13
CA ALA A 512 12.51 -2.89 -2.77
C ALA A 512 12.51 -4.43 -2.76
N ALA A 513 13.19 -5.05 -1.82
CA ALA A 513 13.06 -6.48 -1.58
C ALA A 513 11.64 -6.84 -1.09
N SER A 514 11.33 -8.15 -1.12
CA SER A 514 10.05 -8.67 -0.62
C SER A 514 9.80 -8.22 0.83
N ASN A 515 8.59 -7.74 1.12
CA ASN A 515 8.15 -7.27 2.43
C ASN A 515 8.94 -6.08 3.01
N GLN A 516 9.72 -5.37 2.18
CA GLN A 516 10.44 -4.16 2.58
C GLN A 516 9.77 -2.90 2.03
N ARG A 517 9.93 -1.80 2.77
CA ARG A 517 9.45 -0.46 2.40
C ARG A 517 10.57 0.58 2.57
N PRO A 518 11.58 0.56 1.71
CA PRO A 518 12.65 1.56 1.77
C PRO A 518 12.13 2.94 1.40
N ILE A 519 12.69 3.96 2.05
CA ILE A 519 12.49 5.36 1.71
C ILE A 519 13.72 5.84 0.96
N LEU A 520 13.50 6.31 -0.26
CA LEU A 520 14.54 6.92 -1.09
C LEU A 520 14.49 8.43 -0.94
N LYS A 521 15.44 8.99 -0.20
CA LYS A 521 15.57 10.42 0.07
C LYS A 521 16.49 11.07 -0.95
N LEU A 522 15.91 11.82 -1.88
CA LEU A 522 16.64 12.47 -2.95
C LEU A 522 17.22 13.82 -2.50
N GLN A 523 18.50 14.07 -2.77
CA GLN A 523 19.13 15.38 -2.58
C GLN A 523 19.05 16.25 -3.85
N ARG A 524 18.85 15.61 -5.02
CA ARG A 524 18.64 16.23 -6.33
C ARG A 524 17.60 15.46 -7.13
N PRO A 525 16.93 16.07 -8.11
CA PRO A 525 16.00 15.38 -9.00
C PRO A 525 16.65 14.19 -9.70
N LEU A 526 15.89 13.10 -9.87
CA LEU A 526 16.32 11.99 -10.71
C LEU A 526 16.28 12.43 -12.18
N ARG A 527 17.36 12.14 -12.89
CA ARG A 527 17.53 12.43 -14.30
C ARG A 527 18.27 11.26 -14.95
N PHE A 528 17.73 10.74 -16.05
CA PHE A 528 18.27 9.58 -16.76
C PHE A 528 18.56 9.94 -18.22
N ARG A 529 19.68 9.46 -18.75
CA ARG A 529 20.04 9.62 -20.14
C ARG A 529 20.95 8.49 -20.65
N PRO A 530 21.06 8.28 -21.98
CA PRO A 530 22.05 7.36 -22.54
C PRO A 530 23.49 7.75 -22.17
N ALA A 531 24.36 6.77 -21.97
CA ALA A 531 25.75 6.98 -21.62
C ALA A 531 26.55 7.67 -22.76
N LYS A 532 26.22 7.35 -24.02
CA LYS A 532 26.76 8.06 -25.17
C LYS A 532 25.70 9.00 -25.73
N VAL A 533 25.91 10.28 -25.56
CA VAL A 533 25.10 11.34 -26.14
C VAL A 533 25.76 11.79 -27.42
N VAL A 534 25.01 11.82 -28.51
CA VAL A 534 25.45 12.44 -29.74
C VAL A 534 25.38 13.95 -29.54
N ALA A 535 26.51 14.64 -29.60
CA ALA A 535 26.57 16.10 -29.31
C ALA A 535 25.89 16.94 -30.41
N THR A 536 25.64 16.35 -31.56
CA THR A 536 24.97 16.99 -32.69
C THR A 536 23.87 16.08 -33.22
N PRO A 537 22.80 16.64 -33.79
CA PRO A 537 21.78 15.83 -34.47
C PRO A 537 22.41 14.87 -35.46
N PRO A 538 21.95 13.61 -35.57
CA PRO A 538 22.48 12.67 -36.52
C PRO A 538 22.36 13.20 -37.93
N THR A 539 23.47 13.13 -38.66
CA THR A 539 23.59 13.65 -40.02
C THR A 539 23.28 12.59 -41.08
N ASP A 540 23.28 11.31 -40.69
CA ASP A 540 23.01 10.20 -41.58
C ASP A 540 22.10 9.12 -40.96
N ALA A 541 21.55 8.23 -41.80
CA ALA A 541 20.65 7.18 -41.38
C ALA A 541 21.26 6.12 -40.43
N ALA A 542 22.59 5.94 -40.51
CA ALA A 542 23.30 4.98 -39.67
C ALA A 542 23.46 5.52 -38.23
N GLN A 543 23.83 6.79 -38.07
CA GLN A 543 23.88 7.47 -36.77
C GLN A 543 22.49 7.53 -36.14
N GLN A 544 21.45 7.78 -36.95
CA GLN A 544 20.07 7.76 -36.46
C GLN A 544 19.68 6.37 -35.95
N ALA A 545 19.95 5.32 -36.70
CA ALA A 545 19.63 3.95 -36.31
C ALA A 545 20.40 3.52 -35.02
N GLU A 546 21.66 3.95 -34.90
CA GLU A 546 22.45 3.71 -33.68
C GLU A 546 21.85 4.41 -32.48
N LEU A 547 21.39 5.63 -32.60
CA LEU A 547 20.78 6.40 -31.53
C LEU A 547 19.41 5.81 -31.15
N ASP A 548 18.55 5.51 -32.12
CA ASP A 548 17.24 4.87 -31.88
C ASP A 548 17.41 3.54 -31.16
N GLY A 549 18.36 2.72 -31.56
CA GLY A 549 18.67 1.45 -30.92
C GLY A 549 19.17 1.59 -29.46
N ARG A 550 19.89 2.64 -29.16
CA ARG A 550 20.35 2.91 -27.79
C ARG A 550 19.21 3.36 -26.87
N VAL A 551 18.37 4.27 -27.35
CA VAL A 551 17.27 4.82 -26.55
C VAL A 551 16.15 3.81 -26.38
N SER A 552 15.75 3.12 -27.43
CA SER A 552 14.66 2.12 -27.38
C SER A 552 14.97 0.93 -26.47
N ASN A 553 16.23 0.57 -26.32
CA ASN A 553 16.67 -0.50 -25.43
C ASN A 553 16.81 -0.08 -23.95
N LEU A 554 16.79 1.22 -23.63
CA LEU A 554 16.91 1.69 -22.26
C LEU A 554 15.55 1.65 -21.55
N THR A 555 15.48 0.86 -20.51
CA THR A 555 14.34 0.82 -19.59
C THR A 555 14.80 1.13 -18.19
N VAL A 556 14.16 2.11 -17.54
CA VAL A 556 14.36 2.39 -16.13
C VAL A 556 13.08 1.99 -15.38
N ARG A 557 13.21 1.11 -14.40
CA ARG A 557 12.11 0.69 -13.55
C ARG A 557 12.40 1.02 -12.09
N LEU A 558 11.48 1.71 -11.43
CA LEU A 558 11.45 1.90 -9.99
C LEU A 558 10.31 1.06 -9.43
N GLU A 559 10.59 0.20 -8.44
CA GLU A 559 9.61 -0.74 -7.91
C GLU A 559 9.58 -0.76 -6.38
N GLY A 560 8.43 -0.48 -5.78
CA GLY A 560 8.19 -0.59 -4.34
C GLY A 560 8.84 0.49 -3.48
N LEU A 561 9.30 1.57 -4.05
CA LEU A 561 10.05 2.63 -3.38
C LEU A 561 9.15 3.77 -2.91
N HIS A 562 9.42 4.30 -1.71
CA HIS A 562 8.87 5.56 -1.25
C HIS A 562 9.87 6.69 -1.51
N VAL A 563 9.66 7.47 -2.56
CA VAL A 563 10.60 8.50 -3.00
C VAL A 563 10.18 9.85 -2.42
N VAL A 564 11.09 10.48 -1.67
CA VAL A 564 10.85 11.76 -0.99
C VAL A 564 11.97 12.77 -1.28
N ARG A 565 11.66 14.06 -1.12
CA ARG A 565 12.66 15.13 -1.19
C ARG A 565 13.48 15.17 0.09
N GLY A 566 14.80 15.35 -0.07
CA GLY A 566 15.73 15.56 1.02
C GLY A 566 15.80 17.01 1.48
N GLU A 567 16.63 17.26 2.49
CA GLU A 567 16.79 18.58 3.10
C GLU A 567 17.41 19.62 2.16
N ASN A 568 18.30 19.16 1.27
CA ASN A 568 18.99 20.01 0.29
C ASN A 568 18.35 19.93 -1.11
N PHE A 569 17.14 19.35 -1.22
CA PHE A 569 16.48 19.22 -2.51
C PHE A 569 16.08 20.61 -3.03
N PRO A 570 16.40 20.96 -4.29
CA PRO A 570 16.12 22.27 -4.85
C PRO A 570 14.62 22.60 -4.81
N ALA A 571 14.30 23.82 -4.36
CA ALA A 571 12.93 24.26 -4.22
C ALA A 571 12.24 24.33 -5.60
N GLY A 572 11.01 23.78 -5.69
CA GLY A 572 10.21 23.80 -6.92
C GLY A 572 10.53 22.74 -7.95
N GLU A 573 11.64 22.01 -7.78
CA GLU A 573 12.00 20.92 -8.70
C GLU A 573 11.14 19.67 -8.50
N PRO A 574 10.85 18.89 -9.57
CA PRO A 574 10.17 17.63 -9.50
C PRO A 574 11.07 16.51 -8.95
N LEU A 575 10.49 15.40 -8.52
CA LEU A 575 11.29 14.22 -8.11
C LEU A 575 12.02 13.60 -9.30
N ILE A 576 11.36 13.54 -10.46
CA ILE A 576 11.95 13.08 -11.73
C ILE A 576 11.87 14.22 -12.74
N ALA A 577 13.03 14.73 -13.14
CA ALA A 577 13.15 15.90 -14.01
C ALA A 577 13.53 15.55 -15.45
N ARG A 578 14.01 14.34 -15.70
CA ARG A 578 14.37 13.88 -17.04
C ARG A 578 14.31 12.38 -17.18
N ALA A 579 13.81 11.90 -18.33
CA ALA A 579 13.77 10.49 -18.69
C ALA A 579 14.06 10.33 -20.19
N ALA A 580 15.34 10.51 -20.57
CA ALA A 580 15.80 10.25 -21.93
C ALA A 580 16.07 8.75 -22.13
N VAL A 581 15.00 7.95 -21.99
CA VAL A 581 14.99 6.48 -22.07
C VAL A 581 13.76 6.02 -22.84
N GLY A 582 13.83 4.86 -23.48
CA GLY A 582 12.70 4.33 -24.23
C GLY A 582 11.50 4.01 -23.34
N ARG A 583 11.75 3.61 -22.07
CA ARG A 583 10.67 3.29 -21.14
C ARG A 583 11.03 3.63 -19.68
N LEU A 584 10.17 4.40 -19.03
CA LEU A 584 10.22 4.68 -17.60
C LEU A 584 9.04 4.02 -16.90
N GLU A 585 9.30 3.09 -15.99
CA GLU A 585 8.28 2.36 -15.27
C GLU A 585 8.32 2.67 -13.77
N ILE A 586 7.20 3.07 -13.22
CA ILE A 586 6.98 3.34 -11.79
C ILE A 586 5.95 2.34 -11.28
N ILE A 587 6.40 1.33 -10.54
CA ILE A 587 5.56 0.20 -10.13
C ILE A 587 5.50 0.11 -8.61
N ASN A 588 4.30 0.10 -8.03
CA ASN A 588 4.09 0.02 -6.57
C ASN A 588 4.91 1.07 -5.79
N CYS A 589 5.13 2.24 -6.36
CA CYS A 589 5.90 3.32 -5.74
C CYS A 589 4.99 4.41 -5.17
N THR A 590 5.51 5.12 -4.18
CA THR A 590 4.97 6.41 -3.78
C THR A 590 5.99 7.49 -4.14
N LEU A 591 5.68 8.29 -5.16
CA LEU A 591 6.40 9.55 -5.43
C LEU A 591 5.73 10.61 -4.59
N ASP A 592 6.26 10.87 -3.40
CA ASP A 592 5.58 11.62 -2.34
C ASP A 592 5.00 12.95 -2.86
N PRO A 593 3.67 13.09 -2.89
CA PRO A 593 3.01 14.31 -3.33
C PRO A 593 3.16 15.45 -2.32
N GLU A 594 3.64 15.18 -1.11
CA GLU A 594 3.63 16.12 0.01
C GLU A 594 2.17 16.54 0.37
N GLY A 595 1.87 17.76 0.65
CA GLY A 595 0.47 18.20 0.84
C GLY A 595 -0.15 17.83 2.20
N PHE A 596 0.68 17.67 3.24
CA PHE A 596 0.22 17.32 4.58
C PHE A 596 -0.39 18.49 5.32
N ILE A 597 -1.38 18.20 6.18
CA ILE A 597 -1.91 19.16 7.13
C ILE A 597 -0.93 19.24 8.31
N PRO A 598 -0.50 20.44 8.73
CA PRO A 598 0.35 20.59 9.90
C PRO A 598 -0.38 20.10 11.15
N PHE A 599 0.36 19.42 12.02
CA PHE A 599 -0.09 19.21 13.36
C PHE A 599 -0.17 20.54 14.10
N GLY A 600 -1.30 20.78 14.72
CA GLY A 600 -1.54 21.93 15.56
C GLY A 600 -2.59 21.58 16.61
N PRO A 601 -2.68 22.34 17.71
CA PRO A 601 -3.70 22.14 18.70
C PRO A 601 -5.11 22.39 18.15
N SER A 602 -5.22 23.12 17.05
CA SER A 602 -6.48 23.41 16.35
C SER A 602 -6.28 23.18 14.86
N PRO A 603 -6.63 22.00 14.32
CA PRO A 603 -6.61 21.80 12.89
C PRO A 603 -7.58 22.78 12.20
N PRO A 604 -7.24 23.28 11.00
CA PRO A 604 -8.15 24.14 10.26
C PRO A 604 -9.46 23.40 9.98
N SER A 605 -10.57 24.10 10.07
CA SER A 605 -11.90 23.58 9.77
C SER A 605 -12.55 24.41 8.66
N PRO A 606 -12.87 23.85 7.50
CA PRO A 606 -12.60 22.47 7.07
C PRO A 606 -11.10 22.19 6.87
N PRO A 607 -10.66 20.94 6.93
CA PRO A 607 -9.25 20.61 6.73
C PRO A 607 -8.80 21.11 5.35
N ALA A 608 -7.83 22.02 5.33
CA ALA A 608 -7.28 22.54 4.09
C ALA A 608 -6.12 21.63 3.64
N ARG A 609 -6.21 21.09 2.42
CA ARG A 609 -5.08 20.40 1.79
C ARG A 609 -4.03 21.45 1.40
N ARG A 610 -2.76 21.14 1.63
CA ARG A 610 -1.68 21.97 1.12
C ARG A 610 -1.45 21.70 -0.36
N PRO A 611 -0.97 22.69 -1.12
CA PRO A 611 -0.51 22.46 -2.48
C PRO A 611 0.55 21.35 -2.51
N VAL A 612 0.40 20.42 -3.43
CA VAL A 612 1.35 19.35 -3.65
C VAL A 612 2.41 19.77 -4.67
N ARG A 613 3.56 19.11 -4.63
CA ARG A 613 4.66 19.37 -5.56
C ARG A 613 4.68 18.34 -6.68
N ARG A 614 5.18 18.74 -7.85
CA ARG A 614 5.25 17.88 -9.02
C ARG A 614 6.10 16.64 -8.76
N ALA A 615 5.56 15.46 -9.06
CA ALA A 615 6.34 14.25 -9.05
C ALA A 615 7.26 14.16 -10.27
N MET A 616 6.74 14.55 -11.44
CA MET A 616 7.48 14.54 -12.70
C MET A 616 7.34 15.85 -13.46
N ASN A 617 8.41 16.25 -14.16
CA ASN A 617 8.38 17.32 -15.14
C ASN A 617 9.31 16.92 -16.30
N LEU A 618 8.74 16.28 -17.33
CA LEU A 618 9.49 15.74 -18.46
C LEU A 618 9.26 16.60 -19.69
N ARG A 619 10.19 17.52 -19.97
CA ARG A 619 10.11 18.43 -21.11
C ARG A 619 10.74 17.87 -22.38
N GLU A 620 11.84 17.14 -22.21
CA GLU A 620 12.68 16.67 -23.28
C GLU A 620 12.77 15.16 -23.22
N PRO A 621 12.16 14.44 -24.17
CA PRO A 621 12.22 12.99 -24.15
C PRO A 621 13.65 12.47 -24.30
N TYR A 622 14.49 13.12 -25.08
CA TYR A 622 15.74 12.50 -25.52
C TYR A 622 17.04 13.16 -25.06
N GLY A 623 17.02 14.27 -24.43
CA GLY A 623 18.21 14.76 -23.79
C GLY A 623 19.14 15.63 -24.58
N PHE A 624 18.65 16.21 -25.63
CA PHE A 624 19.31 17.27 -26.37
C PHE A 624 18.72 18.61 -26.03
N SER A 625 19.45 19.69 -26.25
CA SER A 625 19.05 21.03 -25.81
C SER A 625 18.44 21.91 -26.93
N ALA A 626 18.25 21.41 -28.14
CA ALA A 626 17.78 22.19 -29.28
C ALA A 626 16.42 21.73 -29.80
N PRO A 627 15.50 22.66 -30.18
CA PRO A 627 14.15 22.34 -30.64
C PRO A 627 14.08 21.42 -31.86
N ALA A 628 15.12 21.36 -32.67
CA ALA A 628 15.21 20.49 -33.85
C ALA A 628 15.38 19.00 -33.53
N GLU A 629 15.62 18.66 -32.27
CA GLU A 629 15.92 17.29 -31.84
C GLU A 629 14.68 16.43 -31.64
N GLU A 630 13.48 17.02 -31.46
CA GLU A 630 12.20 16.29 -31.39
C GLU A 630 11.88 15.53 -32.71
N GLU A 631 12.46 15.96 -33.85
CA GLU A 631 12.25 15.30 -35.15
C GLU A 631 13.17 14.11 -35.38
N VAL A 632 14.19 13.93 -34.54
CA VAL A 632 15.26 12.96 -34.74
C VAL A 632 14.86 11.55 -34.32
N PHE A 633 13.86 11.42 -33.45
CA PHE A 633 13.47 10.13 -32.85
C PHE A 633 12.18 9.58 -33.44
N LYS A 634 12.23 8.34 -33.92
CA LYS A 634 11.08 7.65 -34.55
C LYS A 634 10.14 6.99 -33.53
N GLU A 635 10.64 6.57 -32.39
CA GLU A 635 9.85 5.89 -31.36
C GLU A 635 9.54 6.82 -30.19
N THR A 636 8.25 6.92 -29.88
CA THR A 636 7.78 7.72 -28.76
C THR A 636 8.09 7.01 -27.44
N PRO A 637 8.86 7.60 -26.52
CA PRO A 637 9.14 7.00 -25.23
C PRO A 637 7.89 6.87 -24.38
N GLU A 638 7.85 5.81 -23.59
CA GLU A 638 6.71 5.47 -22.75
C GLU A 638 6.98 5.72 -21.27
N VAL A 639 6.03 6.36 -20.59
CA VAL A 639 5.99 6.48 -19.12
C VAL A 639 4.86 5.63 -18.60
N VAL A 640 5.18 4.62 -17.79
CA VAL A 640 4.21 3.69 -17.20
C VAL A 640 4.15 3.91 -15.68
N VAL A 641 2.97 4.13 -15.15
CA VAL A 641 2.71 4.23 -13.71
C VAL A 641 1.68 3.17 -13.35
N HIS A 642 2.09 2.22 -12.54
CA HIS A 642 1.26 1.09 -12.15
C HIS A 642 1.20 0.94 -10.63
N ARG A 643 -0.01 0.83 -10.08
CA ARG A 643 -0.27 0.70 -8.63
C ARG A 643 0.55 1.65 -7.77
N SER A 644 0.63 2.89 -8.21
CA SER A 644 1.49 3.89 -7.58
C SER A 644 0.70 5.11 -7.14
N ILE A 645 1.22 5.81 -6.13
CA ILE A 645 0.72 7.12 -5.70
C ILE A 645 1.73 8.16 -6.15
N THR A 646 1.28 9.17 -6.88
CA THR A 646 2.15 10.23 -7.40
C THR A 646 1.58 11.61 -7.13
N GLY A 647 2.45 12.62 -7.03
CA GLY A 647 2.09 14.01 -7.23
C GLY A 647 1.82 14.32 -8.71
N PRO A 648 1.64 15.61 -9.07
CA PRO A 648 1.36 16.01 -10.46
C PRO A 648 2.40 15.52 -11.45
N LEU A 649 1.92 15.06 -12.61
CA LEU A 649 2.69 14.57 -13.74
C LEU A 649 2.61 15.60 -14.87
N HIS A 650 3.65 16.39 -15.04
CA HIS A 650 3.77 17.34 -16.13
C HIS A 650 4.72 16.78 -17.19
N ILE A 651 4.17 16.27 -18.27
CA ILE A 651 4.89 15.50 -19.28
C ILE A 651 4.56 16.07 -20.65
N ASP A 652 5.57 16.23 -21.48
CA ASP A 652 5.42 16.74 -22.84
C ASP A 652 4.70 15.74 -23.76
N ARG A 653 4.14 16.27 -24.86
CA ARG A 653 3.48 15.49 -25.92
C ARG A 653 4.38 14.48 -26.60
N GLY A 654 5.70 14.68 -26.52
CA GLY A 654 6.70 13.75 -27.10
C GLY A 654 6.77 12.40 -26.38
N TYR A 655 6.03 12.21 -25.30
CA TYR A 655 5.89 10.93 -24.58
C TYR A 655 4.52 10.30 -24.79
N THR A 656 4.38 9.04 -24.39
CA THR A 656 3.10 8.41 -24.08
C THR A 656 3.02 8.12 -22.59
N LEU A 657 1.81 8.22 -22.02
CA LEU A 657 1.58 7.98 -20.60
C LEU A 657 0.56 6.86 -20.38
N ALA A 658 0.95 5.82 -19.66
CA ALA A 658 0.06 4.75 -19.24
C ALA A 658 -0.11 4.75 -17.72
N LEU A 659 -1.33 4.95 -17.25
CA LEU A 659 -1.67 4.93 -15.82
C LEU A 659 -2.58 3.74 -15.53
N THR A 660 -2.19 2.89 -14.57
CA THR A 660 -2.99 1.72 -14.18
C THR A 660 -3.05 1.61 -12.67
N ASP A 661 -4.25 1.41 -12.10
CA ASP A 661 -4.51 1.19 -10.68
C ASP A 661 -3.78 2.19 -9.78
N SER A 662 -3.77 3.46 -10.14
CA SER A 662 -2.89 4.47 -9.55
C SER A 662 -3.64 5.71 -9.09
N VAL A 663 -3.04 6.45 -8.15
CA VAL A 663 -3.54 7.74 -7.68
C VAL A 663 -2.60 8.84 -8.14
N VAL A 664 -3.15 9.87 -8.80
CA VAL A 664 -2.42 11.10 -9.15
C VAL A 664 -3.03 12.26 -8.37
N ASP A 665 -2.24 12.90 -7.54
CA ASP A 665 -2.74 13.89 -6.57
C ASP A 665 -2.10 15.27 -6.75
N ALA A 666 -2.93 16.24 -7.14
CA ALA A 666 -2.55 17.65 -7.22
C ALA A 666 -3.01 18.48 -6.00
N GLY A 667 -3.42 17.82 -4.91
CA GLY A 667 -3.83 18.50 -3.67
C GLY A 667 -5.26 19.04 -3.68
N GLN A 668 -6.08 18.63 -4.65
CA GLN A 668 -7.44 19.15 -4.83
C GLN A 668 -8.48 18.06 -4.55
N GLY A 669 -9.19 18.17 -3.43
CA GLY A 669 -10.23 17.21 -3.02
C GLY A 669 -11.58 17.47 -3.70
N VAL A 670 -12.55 16.60 -3.40
CA VAL A 670 -13.93 16.75 -3.86
C VAL A 670 -14.55 18.04 -3.31
N GLY A 671 -15.16 18.83 -4.18
CA GLY A 671 -15.82 20.10 -3.79
C GLY A 671 -14.90 21.31 -3.63
N ASN A 672 -13.61 21.16 -3.90
CA ASN A 672 -12.69 22.30 -3.98
C ASN A 672 -12.58 22.80 -5.43
N ASP A 673 -12.46 24.12 -5.61
CA ASP A 673 -12.15 24.68 -6.93
C ASP A 673 -10.75 24.25 -7.37
N ALA A 674 -10.68 23.51 -8.46
CA ALA A 674 -9.42 22.95 -8.92
C ALA A 674 -8.65 23.96 -9.77
N ALA A 675 -7.67 24.61 -9.19
CA ALA A 675 -6.67 25.40 -9.91
C ALA A 675 -5.48 24.54 -10.37
N ALA A 676 -5.13 23.46 -9.63
CA ALA A 676 -3.96 22.65 -9.88
C ALA A 676 -4.23 21.53 -10.90
N PHE A 677 -3.24 21.29 -11.78
CA PHE A 677 -3.24 20.21 -12.76
C PHE A 677 -2.54 18.97 -12.21
N ALA A 678 -3.24 17.84 -12.27
CA ALA A 678 -2.69 16.55 -11.93
C ALA A 678 -1.90 15.95 -13.11
N VAL A 679 -2.43 16.09 -14.34
CA VAL A 679 -1.75 15.68 -15.56
C VAL A 679 -1.83 16.81 -16.58
N SER A 680 -0.69 17.23 -17.14
CA SER A 680 -0.63 18.31 -18.12
C SER A 680 0.70 18.31 -18.88
N GLY A 681 0.89 19.23 -19.81
CA GLY A 681 2.17 19.50 -20.45
C GLY A 681 3.25 20.00 -19.49
N ALA A 682 4.49 19.80 -19.85
CA ALA A 682 5.66 20.07 -19.00
C ALA A 682 6.03 21.55 -18.84
N GLY A 683 5.59 22.41 -19.77
CA GLY A 683 5.85 23.85 -19.73
C GLY A 683 4.87 24.58 -18.79
N ASN A 684 3.89 25.27 -19.36
CA ASN A 684 2.83 25.92 -18.60
C ASN A 684 1.60 24.99 -18.54
N PRO A 685 1.27 24.44 -17.37
CA PRO A 685 0.14 23.49 -17.23
C PRO A 685 -1.20 24.02 -17.72
N SER A 686 -1.40 25.33 -17.71
CA SER A 686 -2.67 25.94 -18.14
C SER A 686 -2.77 26.13 -19.66
N SER A 687 -1.68 26.11 -20.41
CA SER A 687 -1.65 26.24 -21.87
C SER A 687 -1.24 24.97 -22.58
N ASP A 688 -0.28 24.24 -21.99
CA ASP A 688 0.38 23.12 -22.66
C ASP A 688 -0.38 21.81 -22.45
N TRP A 689 -0.46 21.03 -23.52
CA TRP A 689 -1.13 19.75 -23.51
C TRP A 689 -0.15 18.66 -23.11
N GLY A 690 -0.59 17.79 -22.19
CA GLY A 690 0.12 16.59 -21.82
C GLY A 690 0.11 15.52 -22.93
N PRO A 691 0.77 14.38 -22.70
CA PRO A 691 0.93 13.34 -23.70
C PRO A 691 -0.38 12.60 -24.01
N PRO A 692 -0.44 11.84 -25.11
CA PRO A 692 -1.45 10.81 -25.29
C PRO A 692 -1.45 9.85 -24.09
N THR A 693 -2.62 9.68 -23.45
CA THR A 693 -2.72 9.01 -22.15
C THR A 693 -3.66 7.82 -22.20
N THR A 694 -3.23 6.70 -21.66
CA THR A 694 -4.07 5.50 -21.44
C THR A 694 -4.31 5.34 -19.94
N VAL A 695 -5.58 5.11 -19.54
CA VAL A 695 -5.97 4.95 -18.13
C VAL A 695 -6.75 3.66 -17.90
N SER A 696 -6.45 2.99 -16.77
CA SER A 696 -7.22 1.82 -16.31
C SER A 696 -7.26 1.82 -14.79
N GLY A 697 -8.44 2.04 -14.19
CA GLY A 697 -8.57 2.06 -12.73
C GLY A 697 -7.73 3.16 -12.06
N VAL A 698 -7.94 4.44 -12.39
CA VAL A 698 -7.14 5.55 -11.88
C VAL A 698 -8.01 6.53 -11.11
N THR A 699 -7.49 7.08 -10.02
CA THR A 699 -8.12 8.19 -9.30
C THR A 699 -7.26 9.45 -9.44
N VAL A 700 -7.84 10.53 -9.97
CA VAL A 700 -7.13 11.78 -10.26
C VAL A 700 -7.73 12.92 -9.44
N PHE A 701 -6.96 13.43 -8.48
CA PHE A 701 -7.28 14.62 -7.68
C PHE A 701 -6.63 15.86 -8.30
N GLY A 702 -7.33 16.55 -9.14
CA GLY A 702 -6.87 17.72 -9.87
C GLY A 702 -7.34 17.71 -11.33
N ARG A 703 -7.05 18.77 -12.05
CA ARG A 703 -7.41 18.89 -13.47
C ARG A 703 -6.48 18.02 -14.34
N THR A 704 -7.05 17.46 -15.38
CA THR A 704 -6.31 16.69 -16.39
C THR A 704 -6.41 17.38 -17.75
N ARG A 705 -5.26 17.61 -18.39
CA ARG A 705 -5.18 18.25 -19.70
C ARG A 705 -4.19 17.51 -20.60
N VAL A 706 -4.69 16.77 -21.57
CA VAL A 706 -3.89 15.83 -22.38
C VAL A 706 -4.21 15.91 -23.86
N GLU A 707 -3.29 15.47 -24.72
CA GLU A 707 -3.49 15.46 -26.17
C GLU A 707 -4.68 14.56 -26.56
N SER A 708 -4.68 13.32 -26.08
CA SER A 708 -5.79 12.39 -26.25
C SER A 708 -5.85 11.44 -25.05
N ILE A 709 -7.02 10.83 -24.81
CA ILE A 709 -7.17 9.90 -23.68
C ILE A 709 -8.06 8.72 -24.05
N THR A 710 -7.62 7.53 -23.65
CA THR A 710 -8.41 6.30 -23.79
C THR A 710 -8.33 5.46 -22.50
N GLY A 711 -9.37 4.67 -22.22
CA GLY A 711 -9.30 3.75 -21.10
C GLY A 711 -10.64 3.49 -20.41
N ARG A 712 -10.54 3.01 -19.15
CA ARG A 712 -11.70 2.56 -18.39
C ARG A 712 -11.51 2.71 -16.87
N GLY A 713 -12.64 2.81 -16.17
CA GLY A 713 -12.69 2.72 -14.70
C GLY A 713 -11.99 3.86 -13.98
N ALA A 714 -11.76 5.00 -14.61
CA ALA A 714 -11.09 6.12 -13.97
C ALA A 714 -12.08 7.05 -13.26
N ILE A 715 -11.61 7.69 -12.18
CA ILE A 715 -12.30 8.75 -11.46
C ILE A 715 -11.54 10.06 -11.68
N PHE A 716 -12.14 10.98 -12.41
CA PHE A 716 -11.66 12.36 -12.57
C PHE A 716 -12.44 13.26 -11.64
N VAL A 717 -11.82 13.62 -10.51
CA VAL A 717 -12.46 14.46 -9.47
C VAL A 717 -12.75 15.88 -9.98
N HIS A 718 -11.93 16.36 -10.92
CA HIS A 718 -12.06 17.67 -11.55
C HIS A 718 -12.03 17.57 -13.08
N ALA A 719 -12.13 18.71 -13.77
CA ALA A 719 -12.27 18.77 -15.22
C ALA A 719 -11.19 17.98 -15.97
N LEU A 720 -11.64 17.17 -16.94
CA LEU A 720 -10.83 16.47 -17.91
C LEU A 720 -10.93 17.15 -19.26
N GLU A 721 -9.81 17.63 -19.80
CA GLU A 721 -9.70 18.25 -21.12
C GLU A 721 -8.82 17.40 -22.04
N ALA A 722 -9.39 16.83 -23.10
CA ALA A 722 -8.66 16.23 -24.20
C ALA A 722 -8.60 17.23 -25.39
N ARG A 723 -7.41 17.38 -25.99
CA ARG A 723 -7.23 18.25 -27.15
C ARG A 723 -7.93 17.64 -28.37
N ASP A 724 -7.62 16.39 -28.66
CA ASP A 724 -8.23 15.62 -29.73
C ASP A 724 -9.34 14.74 -29.17
N VAL A 725 -10.57 15.22 -29.26
CA VAL A 725 -11.76 14.50 -28.79
C VAL A 725 -12.24 13.42 -29.76
N GLN A 726 -11.66 13.37 -30.96
CA GLN A 726 -11.97 12.32 -31.94
C GLN A 726 -11.13 11.05 -31.71
N LYS A 727 -10.00 11.19 -31.03
CA LYS A 727 -9.15 10.08 -30.61
C LYS A 727 -9.47 9.63 -29.20
N GLY A 728 -9.57 8.32 -29.05
CA GLY A 728 -9.78 7.70 -27.74
C GLY A 728 -11.24 7.45 -27.41
N CYS A 729 -11.43 6.63 -26.38
CA CYS A 729 -12.73 6.27 -25.85
C CYS A 729 -12.60 5.97 -24.34
N LEU A 730 -13.51 6.50 -23.54
CA LEU A 730 -13.57 6.27 -22.10
C LEU A 730 -14.80 5.43 -21.74
N LYS A 731 -14.60 4.39 -20.89
CA LYS A 731 -15.67 3.50 -20.47
C LYS A 731 -15.71 3.38 -18.96
N TYR A 732 -16.93 3.38 -18.40
CA TYR A 732 -17.12 3.18 -16.95
C TYR A 732 -16.29 4.14 -16.11
N CYS A 733 -16.27 5.43 -16.47
CA CYS A 733 -15.52 6.46 -15.76
C CYS A 733 -16.46 7.41 -15.02
N TYR A 734 -15.94 8.02 -13.96
CA TYR A 734 -16.58 9.13 -13.29
C TYR A 734 -15.94 10.46 -13.75
N PHE A 735 -16.76 11.45 -14.08
CA PHE A 735 -16.37 12.81 -14.41
C PHE A 735 -16.99 13.80 -13.43
N SER A 736 -16.29 14.90 -13.16
CA SER A 736 -16.83 15.98 -12.33
C SER A 736 -18.12 16.58 -12.89
N GLY A 737 -18.25 16.63 -14.21
CA GLY A 737 -19.34 17.28 -14.89
C GLY A 737 -19.20 18.81 -14.93
N GLU A 738 -18.00 19.33 -14.67
CA GLU A 738 -17.72 20.77 -14.73
C GLU A 738 -18.02 21.32 -16.12
N ARG A 739 -18.75 22.46 -16.16
CA ARG A 739 -19.13 23.15 -17.39
C ARG A 739 -18.53 24.54 -17.39
N LYS A 740 -18.19 25.07 -18.59
CA LYS A 740 -17.74 26.44 -18.70
C LYS A 740 -18.86 27.37 -18.26
N PRO A 741 -18.60 28.28 -17.31
CA PRO A 741 -19.53 29.37 -17.01
C PRO A 741 -19.65 30.30 -18.23
N LEU A 742 -20.71 31.08 -18.27
CA LEU A 742 -20.86 32.15 -19.25
C LEU A 742 -20.42 33.49 -18.60
N PRO A 743 -19.37 34.15 -19.16
CA PRO A 743 -18.59 33.85 -20.35
C PRO A 743 -17.62 32.68 -20.16
N ALA A 744 -17.27 31.98 -21.25
CA ALA A 744 -16.58 30.69 -21.29
C ALA A 744 -15.08 30.75 -20.89
N THR A 745 -14.78 31.16 -19.67
CA THR A 745 -13.40 31.32 -19.16
C THR A 745 -12.98 30.29 -18.10
N GLY A 746 -13.92 29.51 -17.55
CA GLY A 746 -13.65 28.54 -16.49
C GLY A 746 -13.24 27.14 -17.00
N PRO A 747 -12.82 26.27 -16.08
CA PRO A 747 -12.58 24.88 -16.39
C PRO A 747 -13.87 24.18 -16.87
N ALA A 748 -13.73 23.22 -17.80
CA ALA A 748 -14.85 22.41 -18.26
C ALA A 748 -14.34 21.09 -18.77
N ASP A 749 -15.19 20.06 -18.66
CA ASP A 749 -14.94 18.77 -19.31
C ASP A 749 -14.96 18.93 -20.83
N ARG A 750 -13.90 18.46 -21.49
CA ARG A 750 -13.79 18.29 -22.93
C ARG A 750 -13.41 16.83 -23.22
N LEU A 751 -14.43 16.01 -23.41
CA LEU A 751 -14.31 14.56 -23.37
C LEU A 751 -14.28 13.96 -24.78
N PRO A 752 -13.52 12.88 -25.02
CA PRO A 752 -13.67 12.03 -26.18
C PRO A 752 -15.00 11.25 -26.09
N GLN A 753 -15.21 10.30 -27.01
CA GLN A 753 -16.34 9.37 -26.90
C GLN A 753 -16.32 8.67 -25.54
N ASN A 754 -17.49 8.56 -24.92
CA ASN A 754 -17.58 7.92 -23.60
C ASN A 754 -18.86 7.07 -23.48
N HIS A 755 -18.73 5.90 -22.84
CA HIS A 755 -19.81 4.94 -22.68
C HIS A 755 -19.93 4.47 -21.21
N ALA A 756 -21.17 4.38 -20.73
CA ALA A 756 -21.48 3.94 -19.37
C ALA A 756 -20.72 4.73 -18.28
N CYS A 757 -20.55 6.04 -18.51
CA CYS A 757 -19.86 6.94 -17.59
C CYS A 757 -20.85 7.69 -16.70
N VAL A 758 -20.39 8.08 -15.52
CA VAL A 758 -21.19 8.74 -14.48
C VAL A 758 -20.64 10.15 -14.26
N ARG A 759 -21.51 11.09 -13.92
CA ARG A 759 -21.13 12.51 -13.71
C ARG A 759 -21.52 13.00 -12.32
N GLY A 760 -20.64 13.73 -11.70
CA GLY A 760 -20.89 14.38 -10.41
C GLY A 760 -21.90 15.53 -10.53
N SER A 761 -21.86 16.25 -11.63
CA SER A 761 -22.84 17.26 -11.98
C SER A 761 -23.47 16.92 -13.33
N ALA A 762 -24.74 16.64 -13.34
CA ALA A 762 -25.51 16.27 -14.54
C ALA A 762 -26.75 17.17 -14.68
N GLN A 763 -27.35 17.16 -15.87
CA GLN A 763 -28.70 17.70 -16.06
C GLN A 763 -29.53 16.67 -16.82
N PRO A 764 -30.65 16.24 -16.19
CA PRO A 764 -31.23 16.74 -14.94
C PRO A 764 -30.35 16.42 -13.71
N ALA A 765 -30.48 17.21 -12.64
CA ALA A 765 -29.68 17.07 -11.41
C ALA A 765 -29.82 15.70 -10.72
N GLU A 766 -30.92 15.01 -10.93
CA GLU A 766 -31.23 13.66 -10.42
C GLU A 766 -30.24 12.60 -10.94
N GLU A 767 -29.62 12.84 -12.11
CA GLU A 767 -28.63 11.96 -12.69
C GLU A 767 -27.23 12.18 -12.09
N SER A 768 -27.05 13.23 -11.28
CA SER A 768 -25.78 13.51 -10.60
C SER A 768 -25.44 12.42 -9.59
N ALA A 769 -24.17 12.04 -9.57
CA ALA A 769 -23.65 11.02 -8.65
C ALA A 769 -22.79 11.64 -7.55
N VAL A 770 -23.07 11.30 -6.32
CA VAL A 770 -22.27 11.74 -5.17
C VAL A 770 -20.99 10.92 -5.10
N LEU A 771 -19.83 11.60 -5.15
CA LEU A 771 -18.52 11.01 -4.91
C LEU A 771 -18.02 11.41 -3.54
N ARG A 772 -17.58 10.44 -2.74
CA ARG A 772 -16.94 10.66 -1.44
C ARG A 772 -15.84 9.63 -1.22
N PHE A 773 -14.76 10.06 -0.61
CA PHE A 773 -13.67 9.21 -0.17
C PHE A 773 -13.68 9.05 1.35
N THR A 774 -13.13 7.94 1.84
CA THR A 774 -12.90 7.74 3.29
C THR A 774 -11.91 8.78 3.80
N SER A 775 -10.83 9.02 3.06
CA SER A 775 -9.92 10.14 3.24
C SER A 775 -9.38 10.63 1.90
N GLU A 776 -9.15 11.93 1.82
CA GLU A 776 -8.51 12.59 0.67
C GLU A 776 -7.08 13.06 0.99
N ILE A 777 -6.57 12.73 2.18
CA ILE A 777 -5.28 13.20 2.68
C ILE A 777 -4.24 12.09 2.49
N PRO A 778 -3.16 12.33 1.72
CA PRO A 778 -2.06 11.38 1.57
C PRO A 778 -1.48 10.97 2.92
N GLY A 779 -1.29 9.65 3.11
CA GLY A 779 -0.76 9.07 4.34
C GLY A 779 -1.82 8.72 5.41
N GLU A 780 -3.06 9.15 5.26
CA GLU A 780 -4.16 8.64 6.09
C GLU A 780 -4.59 7.23 5.65
N PRO A 781 -5.04 6.37 6.59
CA PRO A 781 -5.32 4.97 6.30
C PRO A 781 -6.33 4.73 5.18
N GLY A 782 -7.36 5.54 5.06
CA GLY A 782 -8.40 5.42 4.02
C GLY A 782 -8.17 6.30 2.79
N TYR A 783 -6.93 6.71 2.51
CA TYR A 783 -6.63 7.62 1.41
C TYR A 783 -7.09 7.10 0.05
N ALA A 784 -7.86 7.92 -0.67
CA ALA A 784 -8.45 7.63 -1.98
C ALA A 784 -9.38 6.40 -2.04
N GLN A 785 -9.76 5.81 -0.90
CA GLN A 785 -10.75 4.74 -0.82
C GLN A 785 -12.16 5.32 -0.93
N LEU A 786 -13.02 4.70 -1.73
CA LEU A 786 -14.41 5.11 -1.84
C LEU A 786 -15.17 4.88 -0.52
N ALA A 787 -15.81 5.95 -0.03
CA ALA A 787 -16.64 5.85 1.16
C ALA A 787 -17.94 5.10 0.85
N ALA A 788 -18.53 4.47 1.88
CA ALA A 788 -19.82 3.77 1.75
C ALA A 788 -20.97 4.68 1.28
N ALA A 789 -20.85 5.99 1.51
CA ALA A 789 -21.81 7.00 1.08
C ALA A 789 -21.67 7.44 -0.39
N THR A 790 -20.69 6.92 -1.12
CA THR A 790 -20.53 7.16 -2.56
C THR A 790 -21.65 6.47 -3.33
N ASP A 791 -22.10 7.10 -4.41
CA ASP A 791 -23.15 6.57 -5.29
C ASP A 791 -22.81 5.15 -5.76
N PHE A 792 -23.81 4.25 -5.74
CA PHE A 792 -23.63 2.86 -6.13
C PHE A 792 -23.13 2.70 -7.58
N ARG A 793 -23.46 3.64 -8.48
CA ARG A 793 -22.97 3.64 -9.87
C ARG A 793 -21.46 3.75 -9.97
N VAL A 794 -20.81 4.43 -9.01
CA VAL A 794 -19.35 4.53 -8.93
C VAL A 794 -18.76 3.32 -8.22
N ARG A 795 -19.45 2.80 -7.19
CA ARG A 795 -18.97 1.68 -6.39
C ARG A 795 -19.18 0.30 -7.01
N GLU A 796 -20.17 0.12 -7.89
CA GLU A 796 -20.63 -1.20 -8.31
C GLU A 796 -20.87 -1.34 -9.83
N ARG A 797 -20.73 -0.25 -10.61
CA ARG A 797 -20.96 -0.26 -12.06
C ARG A 797 -19.74 0.25 -12.84
N GLY A 798 -18.56 0.05 -12.31
CA GLY A 798 -17.31 0.20 -13.02
C GLY A 798 -16.98 -1.00 -13.90
N PRO A 799 -15.74 -1.13 -14.35
CA PRO A 799 -15.28 -2.27 -15.14
C PRO A 799 -15.54 -3.59 -14.42
N ALA A 800 -16.06 -4.59 -15.15
CA ALA A 800 -16.42 -5.90 -14.61
C ALA A 800 -17.46 -5.86 -13.46
N ASP A 801 -18.35 -4.88 -13.45
CA ASP A 801 -19.35 -4.67 -12.41
C ASP A 801 -18.75 -4.48 -10.99
N ASP A 802 -17.59 -3.84 -10.92
CA ASP A 802 -16.95 -3.47 -9.67
C ASP A 802 -16.80 -1.95 -9.54
N GLN A 803 -16.01 -1.48 -8.57
CA GLN A 803 -15.81 -0.06 -8.31
C GLN A 803 -14.90 0.60 -9.36
N MET A 804 -15.11 1.89 -9.58
CA MET A 804 -14.18 2.74 -10.34
C MET A 804 -13.02 3.20 -9.46
N GLY A 805 -11.94 3.70 -10.07
CA GLY A 805 -10.79 4.31 -9.40
C GLY A 805 -9.67 3.34 -9.09
N ALA A 806 -8.64 3.85 -8.40
CA ALA A 806 -7.35 3.20 -8.19
C ALA A 806 -7.41 1.84 -7.48
N TYR A 807 -8.48 1.57 -6.75
CA TYR A 807 -8.67 0.32 -6.01
C TYR A 807 -9.65 -0.65 -6.65
N GLY A 808 -10.06 -0.43 -7.92
CA GLY A 808 -11.00 -1.30 -8.65
C GLY A 808 -10.54 -2.76 -8.74
N PHE A 809 -9.24 -3.01 -8.82
CA PHE A 809 -8.68 -4.36 -8.85
C PHE A 809 -8.86 -5.16 -7.54
N LEU A 810 -9.25 -4.51 -6.43
CA LEU A 810 -9.52 -5.19 -5.15
C LEU A 810 -10.87 -5.93 -5.14
N LEU A 811 -11.71 -5.73 -6.16
CA LEU A 811 -12.99 -6.40 -6.34
C LEU A 811 -13.94 -6.24 -5.14
N GLU A 812 -14.01 -5.03 -4.54
CA GLU A 812 -14.80 -4.79 -3.33
C GLU A 812 -16.30 -5.03 -3.53
N ALA A 813 -16.86 -4.68 -4.69
CA ALA A 813 -18.27 -4.91 -4.97
C ALA A 813 -18.59 -6.40 -5.10
N HIS A 814 -17.70 -7.18 -5.72
CA HIS A 814 -17.84 -8.63 -5.80
C HIS A 814 -17.75 -9.28 -4.41
N LYS A 815 -16.79 -8.87 -3.59
CA LYS A 815 -16.67 -9.31 -2.20
C LYS A 815 -17.93 -9.05 -1.40
N TRP A 816 -18.50 -7.86 -1.54
CA TRP A 816 -19.75 -7.49 -0.88
C TRP A 816 -20.94 -8.35 -1.31
N ARG A 817 -21.09 -8.59 -2.63
CA ARG A 817 -22.13 -9.47 -3.18
C ARG A 817 -21.97 -10.91 -2.72
N ASN A 818 -20.75 -11.44 -2.73
CA ASN A 818 -20.44 -12.78 -2.27
C ASN A 818 -20.82 -12.97 -0.80
N LEU A 819 -20.52 -12.01 0.07
CA LEU A 819 -20.95 -12.02 1.46
C LEU A 819 -22.47 -12.10 1.58
N GLN A 820 -23.21 -11.28 0.81
CA GLN A 820 -24.68 -11.28 0.84
C GLN A 820 -25.26 -12.63 0.38
N ILE A 821 -24.67 -13.27 -0.63
CA ILE A 821 -25.11 -14.58 -1.12
C ILE A 821 -24.84 -15.65 -0.07
N ARG A 822 -23.62 -15.72 0.45
CA ARG A 822 -23.24 -16.80 1.39
C ARG A 822 -23.88 -16.62 2.77
N PHE A 823 -24.08 -15.41 3.26
CA PHE A 823 -24.75 -15.21 4.55
C PHE A 823 -26.21 -15.67 4.52
N ARG A 824 -26.92 -15.64 3.38
CA ARG A 824 -28.27 -16.23 3.27
C ARG A 824 -28.26 -17.73 3.58
N GLU A 825 -27.22 -18.45 3.23
CA GLU A 825 -27.05 -19.86 3.54
C GLU A 825 -26.72 -20.09 5.03
N PHE A 826 -25.91 -19.22 5.63
CA PHE A 826 -25.33 -19.43 6.97
C PHE A 826 -26.13 -18.79 8.12
N MET A 827 -27.04 -17.86 7.83
CA MET A 827 -27.85 -17.23 8.87
C MET A 827 -28.95 -18.15 9.38
N PRO A 828 -29.17 -18.22 10.71
CA PRO A 828 -30.34 -18.85 11.27
C PRO A 828 -31.64 -18.17 10.81
N VAL A 829 -32.76 -18.93 10.76
CA VAL A 829 -34.06 -18.38 10.40
C VAL A 829 -34.46 -17.29 11.39
N GLY A 830 -34.91 -16.14 10.87
CA GLY A 830 -35.32 -15.00 11.69
C GLY A 830 -34.16 -14.05 12.10
N VAL A 831 -32.87 -14.41 11.89
CA VAL A 831 -31.76 -13.53 12.12
C VAL A 831 -31.49 -12.66 10.89
N ARG A 832 -31.31 -11.35 11.12
CA ARG A 832 -31.01 -10.36 10.09
C ARG A 832 -29.52 -9.95 10.15
N ALA A 833 -28.78 -10.31 9.16
CA ALA A 833 -27.38 -9.86 9.02
C ALA A 833 -27.32 -8.38 8.61
N LEU A 834 -26.62 -7.58 9.39
CA LEU A 834 -26.29 -6.18 9.10
C LEU A 834 -24.81 -6.09 8.80
N LEU A 835 -24.44 -5.83 7.54
CA LEU A 835 -23.06 -5.61 7.12
C LEU A 835 -22.67 -4.15 7.39
N ILE A 836 -21.75 -3.94 8.27
CA ILE A 836 -21.34 -2.59 8.73
C ILE A 836 -19.86 -2.37 8.42
N PRO A 837 -19.51 -1.55 7.42
CA PRO A 837 -18.12 -1.18 7.19
C PRO A 837 -17.62 -0.30 8.35
N VAL A 838 -16.47 -0.65 8.90
CA VAL A 838 -15.83 0.09 10.01
C VAL A 838 -14.90 1.17 9.46
N THR A 839 -14.33 0.92 8.27
CA THR A 839 -13.36 1.81 7.62
C THR A 839 -13.73 2.06 6.17
#